data_7b0c03f1ff4df968d6d1e32954e382eb
#
_entry.id   7b0c03f1ff4df968d6d1e32954e382eb
#
_cell.length_a   1.000
_cell.length_b   1.000
_cell.length_c   1.000
_cell.angle_alpha   90.00
_cell.angle_beta   90.00
_cell.angle_gamma   90.00
#
_symmetry.space_group_name_H-M   'P 1'
#
loop_
_entity.id
_entity.type
_entity.pdbx_description
1 polymer ?
#
loop_
_entity_poly.entity_id
_entity_poly.type
_entity_poly.pdbx_seq_one_letter_code
_entity_poly.pdbx_strand_id
1 'polypeptide(L)'
;MSERIATWWMHWNDLNWPDADNLDKIKARAEGFAKANVTAAMFFGAHFRWDFLPYFTQLHDYIATVAEQLHQNGVKLYDHHSVSLVHRYDTVEEMRRVMKDSGPHLPFCPSREAAKTWEFQGQRLNDWRMIDTKTGLPLYFPQYTAEGFCHRNPDFKKAYQAYARKLIADTGIDGLSADDAMYFMHYNACGCDHCREEFSRRSGIELPPASDASFWGNWDNPNWHHWIDLRTDAAGDFYAELRACLPENFMLTGCGANSAAPIGVMGASDARTFLRGWNYVNMEMSGNTPPYKHDKLTVNRSVPTRLVNASHHQAAAREKGVQAFCTGFAHSTENANHVWAVSKLLGADAWIGTLKTRLGLPWHILDTLPNEQDIVGAAFGFEAAHPELYNGALVGQLGVYYSYETRNHTLYGSLEKGNYRDYQAALTTLFEAGICPHTVFAFPEDPKAYPVILICGMAKILPHEQAAMEKYLAAGGKVIALGPVPFCKNDWQLPNRANADIFSTVPDGVHVQRPKIWSMPIDESNEPDLWREPMPSLYYHPHRLGDGNKETVLELVRQFMKPMPVQVAYSKGYLCTMAEDNAGITVQFLAADYDVDINHELDAMRTHRSRVNLLTTITPIGTDRKVDIKADAPMQIYTPFNSTDATVTKNENGYTITLPESCSYAVCYFPKEDT
;
A
#
# COMPACT_ATOMS: atom_id res chain seq x y z
N MET A 1 4.45 10.06 -18.15
CA MET A 1 2.99 10.26 -18.24
C MET A 1 2.35 9.43 -17.16
N SER A 2 1.40 9.99 -16.45
CA SER A 2 0.62 9.28 -15.41
C SER A 2 -0.19 8.14 -16.03
N GLU A 3 -0.22 6.99 -15.39
CA GLU A 3 -1.04 5.86 -15.80
C GLU A 3 -2.39 5.87 -15.07
N ARG A 4 -3.44 5.57 -15.82
CA ARG A 4 -4.81 5.44 -15.35
C ARG A 4 -5.21 3.98 -15.53
N ILE A 5 -5.22 3.23 -14.40
CA ILE A 5 -5.33 1.77 -14.43
C ILE A 5 -6.70 1.35 -13.94
N ALA A 6 -7.40 0.52 -14.73
CA ALA A 6 -8.64 -0.13 -14.33
C ALA A 6 -8.50 -1.65 -14.38
N THR A 7 -9.26 -2.37 -13.55
CA THR A 7 -9.16 -3.82 -13.47
C THR A 7 -9.96 -4.52 -14.57
N TRP A 8 -9.28 -5.38 -15.32
CA TRP A 8 -9.93 -6.36 -16.18
C TRP A 8 -10.19 -7.63 -15.39
N TRP A 9 -11.44 -7.82 -14.96
CA TRP A 9 -11.84 -9.03 -14.26
C TRP A 9 -12.11 -10.17 -15.25
N MET A 10 -11.47 -11.33 -15.04
CA MET A 10 -11.81 -12.58 -15.67
C MET A 10 -12.74 -13.39 -14.77
N HIS A 11 -13.74 -14.00 -15.34
CA HIS A 11 -14.57 -15.00 -14.68
C HIS A 11 -14.20 -16.39 -15.19
N TRP A 12 -14.42 -17.44 -14.40
CA TRP A 12 -14.09 -18.80 -14.82
C TRP A 12 -14.84 -19.26 -16.09
N ASN A 13 -16.03 -18.72 -16.35
CA ASN A 13 -16.77 -18.98 -17.61
C ASN A 13 -16.02 -18.49 -18.85
N ASP A 14 -15.11 -17.54 -18.70
CA ASP A 14 -14.32 -17.02 -19.83
C ASP A 14 -13.33 -18.06 -20.34
N LEU A 15 -13.05 -19.10 -19.56
CA LEU A 15 -12.27 -20.26 -20.02
C LEU A 15 -13.00 -21.13 -21.06
N ASN A 16 -14.28 -20.92 -21.30
CA ASN A 16 -15.01 -21.52 -22.43
C ASN A 16 -14.62 -20.88 -23.78
N TRP A 17 -13.68 -19.96 -23.78
CA TRP A 17 -13.05 -19.40 -24.97
C TRP A 17 -12.52 -20.50 -25.91
N PRO A 18 -12.65 -20.38 -27.25
CA PRO A 18 -13.13 -19.18 -27.98
C PRO A 18 -14.62 -19.29 -28.37
N ASP A 19 -15.46 -18.59 -27.67
CA ASP A 19 -16.86 -18.38 -28.05
C ASP A 19 -17.00 -17.02 -28.76
N ALA A 20 -17.75 -16.92 -29.84
CA ALA A 20 -17.96 -15.69 -30.60
C ALA A 20 -18.58 -14.58 -29.74
N ASP A 21 -19.55 -14.92 -28.89
CA ASP A 21 -20.18 -13.97 -27.98
C ASP A 21 -19.17 -13.39 -26.97
N ASN A 22 -18.20 -14.18 -26.53
CA ASN A 22 -17.14 -13.72 -25.65
C ASN A 22 -16.19 -12.76 -26.37
N LEU A 23 -15.87 -12.99 -27.63
CA LEU A 23 -15.02 -12.07 -28.41
C LEU A 23 -15.67 -10.70 -28.54
N ASP A 24 -16.97 -10.64 -28.84
CA ASP A 24 -17.68 -9.36 -28.96
C ASP A 24 -17.75 -8.61 -27.61
N LYS A 25 -17.92 -9.33 -26.50
CA LYS A 25 -17.84 -8.75 -25.14
C LYS A 25 -16.45 -8.19 -24.86
N ILE A 26 -15.39 -8.91 -25.21
CA ILE A 26 -14.00 -8.45 -25.02
C ILE A 26 -13.75 -7.18 -25.83
N LYS A 27 -14.15 -7.13 -27.11
CA LYS A 27 -14.04 -5.94 -27.97
C LYS A 27 -14.76 -4.73 -27.37
N ALA A 28 -16.05 -4.91 -27.06
CA ALA A 28 -16.87 -3.85 -26.49
C ALA A 28 -16.28 -3.30 -25.18
N ARG A 29 -15.74 -4.18 -24.35
CA ARG A 29 -15.10 -3.78 -23.10
C ARG A 29 -13.78 -3.04 -23.33
N ALA A 30 -12.94 -3.50 -24.26
CA ALA A 30 -11.70 -2.80 -24.61
C ALA A 30 -11.97 -1.39 -25.15
N GLU A 31 -12.99 -1.20 -25.97
CA GLU A 31 -13.46 0.12 -26.39
C GLU A 31 -13.95 0.97 -25.20
N GLY A 32 -14.66 0.34 -24.25
CA GLY A 32 -15.12 1.00 -23.01
C GLY A 32 -13.96 1.52 -22.15
N PHE A 33 -12.86 0.75 -22.05
CA PHE A 33 -11.63 1.18 -21.37
C PHE A 33 -11.02 2.42 -22.04
N ALA A 34 -10.87 2.40 -23.35
CA ALA A 34 -10.33 3.55 -24.10
C ALA A 34 -11.21 4.81 -23.94
N LYS A 35 -12.54 4.67 -24.06
CA LYS A 35 -13.50 5.76 -23.87
C LYS A 35 -13.49 6.33 -22.46
N ALA A 36 -13.13 5.52 -21.46
CA ALA A 36 -12.95 5.95 -20.08
C ALA A 36 -11.58 6.58 -19.80
N ASN A 37 -10.75 6.81 -20.81
CA ASN A 37 -9.36 7.29 -20.69
C ASN A 37 -8.45 6.36 -19.86
N VAL A 38 -8.72 5.08 -19.81
CA VAL A 38 -7.83 4.07 -19.22
C VAL A 38 -6.60 3.93 -20.10
N THR A 39 -5.41 3.95 -19.51
CA THR A 39 -4.13 3.76 -20.23
C THR A 39 -3.57 2.37 -20.07
N ALA A 40 -3.93 1.68 -18.98
CA ALA A 40 -3.56 0.30 -18.74
C ALA A 40 -4.69 -0.46 -18.04
N ALA A 41 -4.90 -1.70 -18.44
CA ALA A 41 -5.79 -2.64 -17.76
C ALA A 41 -4.95 -3.55 -16.84
N MET A 42 -5.42 -3.81 -15.61
CA MET A 42 -4.84 -4.81 -14.73
C MET A 42 -5.71 -6.07 -14.79
N PHE A 43 -5.20 -7.12 -15.39
CA PHE A 43 -5.90 -8.41 -15.48
C PHE A 43 -5.99 -9.05 -14.10
N PHE A 44 -7.18 -9.41 -13.69
CA PHE A 44 -7.46 -10.05 -12.41
C PHE A 44 -8.55 -11.11 -12.58
N GLY A 45 -8.45 -12.23 -11.86
CA GLY A 45 -9.47 -13.30 -11.93
C GLY A 45 -8.88 -14.70 -11.90
N ALA A 46 -7.66 -14.87 -12.42
CA ALA A 46 -6.86 -16.07 -12.23
C ALA A 46 -5.77 -15.81 -11.17
N HIS A 47 -6.18 -15.25 -10.03
CA HIS A 47 -5.26 -14.73 -9.01
C HIS A 47 -4.39 -15.84 -8.42
N PHE A 48 -4.95 -16.95 -7.95
CA PHE A 48 -4.16 -18.10 -7.53
C PHE A 48 -3.75 -18.91 -8.75
N ARG A 49 -2.70 -18.44 -9.41
CA ARG A 49 -2.31 -18.86 -10.75
C ARG A 49 -2.07 -20.37 -10.87
N TRP A 50 -1.53 -21.00 -9.86
CA TRP A 50 -1.24 -22.42 -9.88
C TRP A 50 -2.47 -23.33 -9.84
N ASP A 51 -3.62 -22.82 -9.44
CA ASP A 51 -4.91 -23.54 -9.54
C ASP A 51 -5.33 -23.75 -11.00
N PHE A 52 -4.86 -22.86 -11.89
CA PHE A 52 -5.13 -22.92 -13.32
C PHE A 52 -4.13 -23.77 -14.10
N LEU A 53 -3.21 -24.47 -13.43
CA LEU A 53 -2.17 -25.25 -14.08
C LEU A 53 -2.70 -26.16 -15.23
N PRO A 54 -3.81 -26.92 -15.05
CA PRO A 54 -4.37 -27.72 -16.12
C PRO A 54 -4.95 -26.90 -17.29
N TYR A 55 -5.14 -25.61 -17.11
CA TYR A 55 -5.83 -24.69 -18.04
C TYR A 55 -4.93 -23.58 -18.54
N PHE A 56 -3.62 -23.66 -18.35
CA PHE A 56 -2.70 -22.60 -18.75
C PHE A 56 -2.81 -22.25 -20.23
N THR A 57 -3.05 -23.20 -21.12
CA THR A 57 -3.23 -22.92 -22.55
C THR A 57 -4.45 -22.04 -22.79
N GLN A 58 -5.63 -22.45 -22.27
CA GLN A 58 -6.87 -21.66 -22.43
C GLN A 58 -6.78 -20.30 -21.77
N LEU A 59 -6.14 -20.23 -20.59
CA LEU A 59 -5.92 -18.97 -19.88
C LEU A 59 -5.03 -18.02 -20.70
N HIS A 60 -3.93 -18.53 -21.24
CA HIS A 60 -3.02 -17.71 -22.06
C HIS A 60 -3.68 -17.26 -23.36
N ASP A 61 -4.45 -18.13 -24.04
CA ASP A 61 -5.21 -17.78 -25.25
C ASP A 61 -6.23 -16.66 -24.94
N TYR A 62 -6.93 -16.74 -23.81
CA TYR A 62 -7.85 -15.70 -23.38
C TYR A 62 -7.11 -14.38 -23.10
N ILE A 63 -6.03 -14.42 -22.31
CA ILE A 63 -5.24 -13.23 -22.00
C ILE A 63 -4.65 -12.59 -23.27
N ALA A 64 -4.15 -13.40 -24.21
CA ALA A 64 -3.63 -12.92 -25.48
C ALA A 64 -4.69 -12.17 -26.28
N THR A 65 -5.92 -12.70 -26.33
CA THR A 65 -7.04 -12.05 -27.01
C THR A 65 -7.42 -10.72 -26.33
N VAL A 66 -7.45 -10.70 -25.01
CA VAL A 66 -7.70 -9.47 -24.26
C VAL A 66 -6.60 -8.44 -24.54
N ALA A 67 -5.33 -8.85 -24.51
CA ALA A 67 -4.19 -7.99 -24.82
C ALA A 67 -4.30 -7.39 -26.21
N GLU A 68 -4.59 -8.22 -27.23
CA GLU A 68 -4.74 -7.76 -28.62
C GLU A 68 -5.84 -6.70 -28.74
N GLN A 69 -7.02 -6.93 -28.14
CA GLN A 69 -8.12 -5.98 -28.22
C GLN A 69 -7.85 -4.67 -27.46
N LEU A 70 -7.17 -4.74 -26.33
CA LEU A 70 -6.74 -3.56 -25.57
C LEU A 70 -5.69 -2.76 -26.35
N HIS A 71 -4.68 -3.42 -26.92
CA HIS A 71 -3.63 -2.78 -27.72
C HIS A 71 -4.20 -2.09 -28.98
N GLN A 72 -5.19 -2.68 -29.64
CA GLN A 72 -5.92 -2.04 -30.77
C GLN A 72 -6.60 -0.72 -30.34
N ASN A 73 -6.92 -0.58 -29.07
CA ASN A 73 -7.51 0.61 -28.47
C ASN A 73 -6.49 1.50 -27.73
N GLY A 74 -5.18 1.23 -27.85
CA GLY A 74 -4.13 2.01 -27.21
C GLY A 74 -4.00 1.81 -25.71
N VAL A 75 -4.55 0.73 -25.16
CA VAL A 75 -4.52 0.41 -23.73
C VAL A 75 -3.55 -0.75 -23.49
N LYS A 76 -2.65 -0.62 -22.54
CA LYS A 76 -1.73 -1.69 -22.11
C LYS A 76 -2.46 -2.75 -21.31
N LEU A 77 -1.88 -3.96 -21.21
CA LEU A 77 -2.35 -5.01 -20.31
C LEU A 77 -1.25 -5.44 -19.34
N TYR A 78 -1.51 -5.31 -18.04
CA TYR A 78 -0.70 -5.86 -16.96
C TYR A 78 -1.40 -7.08 -16.36
N ASP A 79 -0.66 -8.14 -16.09
CA ASP A 79 -1.23 -9.35 -15.47
C ASP A 79 -0.96 -9.36 -13.96
N HIS A 80 -2.00 -9.54 -13.15
CA HIS A 80 -1.91 -9.61 -11.69
C HIS A 80 -2.26 -11.00 -11.19
N HIS A 81 -1.30 -11.65 -10.51
CA HIS A 81 -1.55 -12.95 -9.89
C HIS A 81 -0.61 -13.24 -8.72
N SER A 82 -1.07 -14.12 -7.85
CA SER A 82 -0.27 -14.68 -6.77
C SER A 82 0.82 -15.61 -7.31
N VAL A 83 2.07 -15.32 -6.96
CA VAL A 83 3.21 -16.13 -7.38
C VAL A 83 3.29 -17.44 -6.61
N SER A 84 2.89 -17.43 -5.34
CA SER A 84 3.19 -18.51 -4.40
C SER A 84 1.97 -19.23 -3.85
N LEU A 85 0.78 -18.64 -3.90
CA LEU A 85 -0.39 -19.25 -3.30
C LEU A 85 -1.10 -20.23 -4.24
N VAL A 86 -1.61 -21.30 -3.63
CA VAL A 86 -2.42 -22.30 -4.28
C VAL A 86 -3.48 -22.77 -3.30
N HIS A 87 -4.74 -22.81 -3.73
CA HIS A 87 -5.80 -23.29 -2.87
C HIS A 87 -5.62 -24.75 -2.49
N ARG A 88 -5.92 -25.06 -1.23
CA ARG A 88 -5.92 -26.40 -0.68
C ARG A 88 -7.09 -26.54 0.28
N TYR A 89 -8.08 -27.26 -0.12
CA TYR A 89 -9.20 -27.57 0.75
C TYR A 89 -9.35 -29.09 0.93
N ASP A 90 -9.72 -29.50 2.12
CA ASP A 90 -9.89 -30.89 2.49
C ASP A 90 -11.38 -31.28 2.58
N THR A 91 -12.26 -30.29 2.69
CA THR A 91 -13.68 -30.51 2.87
C THR A 91 -14.51 -29.79 1.81
N VAL A 92 -15.74 -30.31 1.56
CA VAL A 92 -16.70 -29.66 0.66
C VAL A 92 -17.13 -28.30 1.21
N GLU A 93 -17.14 -28.12 2.52
CA GLU A 93 -17.47 -26.83 3.13
C GLU A 93 -16.38 -25.79 2.89
N GLU A 94 -15.12 -26.14 3.05
CA GLU A 94 -13.99 -25.28 2.70
C GLU A 94 -14.02 -24.91 1.22
N MET A 95 -14.27 -25.87 0.35
CA MET A 95 -14.45 -25.62 -1.09
C MET A 95 -15.56 -24.60 -1.35
N ARG A 96 -16.75 -24.81 -0.74
CA ARG A 96 -17.89 -23.88 -0.88
C ARG A 96 -17.54 -22.49 -0.36
N ARG A 97 -16.79 -22.41 0.70
CA ARG A 97 -16.31 -21.14 1.26
C ARG A 97 -15.40 -20.43 0.27
N VAL A 98 -14.40 -21.11 -0.31
CA VAL A 98 -13.52 -20.54 -1.35
C VAL A 98 -14.33 -20.03 -2.52
N MET A 99 -15.24 -20.84 -3.04
CA MET A 99 -16.10 -20.46 -4.16
C MET A 99 -16.98 -19.26 -3.86
N LYS A 100 -17.41 -19.09 -2.61
CA LYS A 100 -18.36 -18.05 -2.20
C LYS A 100 -17.65 -16.74 -1.84
N ASP A 101 -16.50 -16.83 -1.18
CA ASP A 101 -15.84 -15.71 -0.53
C ASP A 101 -14.70 -15.09 -1.36
N SER A 102 -14.18 -15.83 -2.34
CA SER A 102 -12.93 -15.48 -3.02
C SER A 102 -13.10 -14.77 -4.37
N GLY A 103 -14.33 -14.42 -4.73
CA GLY A 103 -14.59 -13.77 -6.03
C GLY A 103 -14.33 -14.70 -7.22
N PRO A 104 -13.81 -14.19 -8.35
CA PRO A 104 -13.68 -14.93 -9.60
C PRO A 104 -12.50 -15.92 -9.58
N HIS A 105 -12.56 -16.91 -8.70
CA HIS A 105 -11.64 -18.04 -8.69
C HIS A 105 -12.30 -19.26 -9.31
N LEU A 106 -11.47 -20.22 -9.75
CA LEU A 106 -11.99 -21.48 -10.26
C LEU A 106 -12.79 -22.21 -9.17
N PRO A 107 -14.00 -22.71 -9.48
CA PRO A 107 -14.82 -23.41 -8.52
C PRO A 107 -14.31 -24.82 -8.19
N PHE A 108 -13.24 -25.27 -8.79
CA PHE A 108 -12.70 -26.61 -8.65
C PHE A 108 -11.19 -26.54 -8.36
N CYS A 109 -10.84 -26.06 -7.21
CA CYS A 109 -9.48 -26.22 -6.71
C CYS A 109 -9.23 -27.68 -6.34
N PRO A 110 -8.02 -28.19 -6.55
CA PRO A 110 -7.70 -29.53 -6.14
C PRO A 110 -7.73 -29.66 -4.62
N SER A 111 -8.14 -30.81 -4.12
CA SER A 111 -7.93 -31.17 -2.73
C SER A 111 -6.44 -31.22 -2.40
N ARG A 112 -6.10 -31.13 -1.12
CA ARG A 112 -4.73 -31.22 -0.66
C ARG A 112 -4.01 -32.49 -1.16
N GLU A 113 -4.71 -33.61 -1.20
CA GLU A 113 -4.16 -34.88 -1.72
C GLU A 113 -3.96 -34.85 -3.25
N ALA A 114 -4.94 -34.40 -4.00
CA ALA A 114 -4.83 -34.32 -5.47
C ALA A 114 -3.69 -33.39 -5.90
N ALA A 115 -3.52 -32.27 -5.21
CA ALA A 115 -2.48 -31.31 -5.51
C ALA A 115 -1.04 -31.81 -5.23
N LYS A 116 -0.87 -32.83 -4.39
CA LYS A 116 0.45 -33.44 -4.16
C LYS A 116 1.03 -34.07 -5.42
N THR A 117 0.20 -34.46 -6.37
CA THR A 117 0.63 -35.13 -7.61
C THR A 117 0.83 -34.17 -8.78
N TRP A 118 0.46 -32.89 -8.63
CA TRP A 118 0.60 -31.92 -9.73
C TRP A 118 2.05 -31.59 -9.99
N GLU A 119 2.40 -31.54 -11.27
CA GLU A 119 3.74 -31.27 -11.75
C GLU A 119 3.74 -30.13 -12.75
N PHE A 120 4.78 -29.31 -12.69
CA PHE A 120 5.10 -28.32 -13.70
C PHE A 120 6.55 -28.49 -14.12
N GLN A 121 6.79 -28.68 -15.42
CA GLN A 121 8.12 -28.94 -15.99
C GLN A 121 8.89 -30.10 -15.31
N GLY A 122 8.18 -31.16 -14.94
CA GLY A 122 8.75 -32.33 -14.30
C GLY A 122 9.05 -32.16 -12.81
N GLN A 123 8.62 -31.09 -12.20
CA GLN A 123 8.76 -30.82 -10.75
C GLN A 123 7.40 -30.80 -10.09
N ARG A 124 7.28 -31.43 -8.92
CA ARG A 124 6.02 -31.46 -8.17
C ARG A 124 5.85 -30.18 -7.39
N LEU A 125 4.66 -29.56 -7.48
CA LEU A 125 4.29 -28.39 -6.70
C LEU A 125 4.43 -28.62 -5.19
N ASN A 126 4.18 -29.86 -4.77
CA ASN A 126 4.29 -30.25 -3.37
C ASN A 126 5.70 -30.02 -2.78
N ASP A 127 6.75 -30.13 -3.60
CA ASP A 127 8.15 -30.04 -3.14
C ASP A 127 8.59 -28.56 -2.95
N TRP A 128 7.76 -27.59 -3.36
CA TRP A 128 8.06 -26.16 -3.23
C TRP A 128 7.50 -25.52 -1.96
N ARG A 129 6.72 -26.23 -1.18
CA ARG A 129 5.92 -25.66 -0.10
C ARG A 129 6.75 -25.00 0.98
N MET A 130 6.21 -23.93 1.52
CA MET A 130 6.65 -23.38 2.80
C MET A 130 6.37 -24.39 3.91
N ILE A 131 7.29 -24.51 4.84
CA ILE A 131 7.17 -25.40 6.00
C ILE A 131 7.03 -24.58 7.27
N ASP A 132 6.04 -24.89 8.07
CA ASP A 132 5.88 -24.36 9.42
C ASP A 132 6.93 -24.98 10.35
N THR A 133 7.76 -24.15 10.98
CA THR A 133 8.82 -24.62 11.91
C THR A 133 8.27 -25.29 13.15
N LYS A 134 7.01 -25.00 13.54
CA LYS A 134 6.38 -25.58 14.75
C LYS A 134 5.88 -26.99 14.53
N THR A 135 5.34 -27.25 13.35
CA THR A 135 4.68 -28.52 13.04
C THR A 135 5.49 -29.41 12.12
N GLY A 136 6.44 -28.86 11.37
CA GLY A 136 7.15 -29.54 10.29
C GLY A 136 6.26 -29.85 9.08
N LEU A 137 5.04 -29.36 9.04
CA LEU A 137 4.07 -29.56 7.96
C LEU A 137 4.02 -28.35 7.03
N PRO A 138 3.44 -28.48 5.82
CA PRO A 138 3.21 -27.36 4.94
C PRO A 138 2.41 -26.26 5.63
N LEU A 139 2.90 -25.02 5.47
CA LEU A 139 2.25 -23.84 6.04
C LEU A 139 0.91 -23.60 5.36
N TYR A 140 -0.13 -23.49 6.15
CA TYR A 140 -1.49 -23.29 5.67
C TYR A 140 -2.01 -21.90 6.10
N PHE A 141 -2.60 -21.18 5.17
CA PHE A 141 -3.18 -19.85 5.36
C PHE A 141 -4.72 -19.96 5.40
N PRO A 142 -5.33 -20.08 6.60
CA PRO A 142 -6.78 -20.28 6.71
C PRO A 142 -7.61 -19.18 6.06
N GLN A 143 -7.10 -17.93 6.11
CA GLN A 143 -7.78 -16.78 5.53
C GLN A 143 -7.96 -16.89 4.00
N TYR A 144 -7.06 -17.61 3.33
CA TYR A 144 -7.10 -17.84 1.88
C TYR A 144 -7.48 -19.28 1.53
N THR A 145 -7.62 -20.17 2.50
CA THR A 145 -7.76 -21.61 2.24
C THR A 145 -6.66 -22.11 1.29
N ALA A 146 -5.42 -21.71 1.56
CA ALA A 146 -4.30 -21.88 0.66
C ALA A 146 -3.03 -22.34 1.38
N GLU A 147 -2.09 -22.91 0.61
CA GLU A 147 -0.71 -23.14 0.98
C GLU A 147 0.19 -22.25 0.12
N GLY A 148 1.40 -21.95 0.61
CA GLY A 148 2.38 -21.12 -0.10
C GLY A 148 3.62 -21.87 -0.52
N PHE A 149 4.26 -21.40 -1.58
CA PHE A 149 5.57 -21.89 -2.04
C PHE A 149 6.71 -21.03 -1.51
N CYS A 150 7.81 -21.66 -1.16
CA CYS A 150 8.95 -21.00 -0.56
C CYS A 150 9.74 -20.18 -1.59
N HIS A 151 9.84 -18.87 -1.37
CA HIS A 151 10.55 -17.93 -2.23
C HIS A 151 12.06 -18.18 -2.30
N ARG A 152 12.60 -18.96 -1.37
CA ARG A 152 14.02 -19.35 -1.35
C ARG A 152 14.28 -20.68 -2.02
N ASN A 153 13.23 -21.45 -2.30
CA ASN A 153 13.37 -22.72 -3.01
C ASN A 153 13.83 -22.48 -4.46
N PRO A 154 15.02 -22.97 -4.87
CA PRO A 154 15.57 -22.67 -6.18
C PRO A 154 14.76 -23.28 -7.32
N ASP A 155 14.14 -24.44 -7.10
CA ASP A 155 13.32 -25.10 -8.11
C ASP A 155 12.01 -24.35 -8.34
N PHE A 156 11.37 -23.87 -7.28
CA PHE A 156 10.22 -22.99 -7.41
C PHE A 156 10.58 -21.70 -8.15
N LYS A 157 11.66 -21.03 -7.79
CA LYS A 157 12.10 -19.80 -8.47
C LYS A 157 12.32 -20.03 -9.96
N LYS A 158 13.03 -21.10 -10.31
CA LYS A 158 13.29 -21.47 -11.70
C LYS A 158 11.99 -21.78 -12.47
N ALA A 159 11.08 -22.52 -11.85
CA ALA A 159 9.79 -22.87 -12.44
C ALA A 159 8.92 -21.59 -12.67
N TYR A 160 8.86 -20.71 -11.68
CA TYR A 160 8.10 -19.45 -11.81
C TYR A 160 8.70 -18.53 -12.88
N GLN A 161 10.01 -18.39 -12.94
CA GLN A 161 10.69 -17.62 -13.99
C GLN A 161 10.41 -18.19 -15.39
N ALA A 162 10.38 -19.51 -15.53
CA ALA A 162 10.02 -20.16 -16.79
C ALA A 162 8.54 -19.92 -17.15
N TYR A 163 7.65 -19.97 -16.16
CA TYR A 163 6.24 -19.63 -16.32
C TYR A 163 6.06 -18.16 -16.77
N ALA A 164 6.71 -17.21 -16.09
CA ALA A 164 6.62 -15.80 -16.43
C ALA A 164 7.07 -15.49 -17.86
N ARG A 165 8.21 -16.07 -18.28
CA ARG A 165 8.67 -15.94 -19.68
C ARG A 165 7.68 -16.52 -20.68
N LYS A 166 7.12 -17.69 -20.36
CA LYS A 166 6.10 -18.32 -21.23
C LYS A 166 4.83 -17.47 -21.30
N LEU A 167 4.35 -16.96 -20.18
CA LEU A 167 3.18 -16.09 -20.11
C LEU A 167 3.37 -14.87 -21.02
N ILE A 168 4.51 -14.17 -20.90
CA ILE A 168 4.82 -13.00 -21.73
C ILE A 168 4.85 -13.37 -23.23
N ALA A 169 5.53 -14.45 -23.56
CA ALA A 169 5.66 -14.89 -24.94
C ALA A 169 4.32 -15.32 -25.57
N ASP A 170 3.47 -15.97 -24.79
CA ASP A 170 2.17 -16.46 -25.28
C ASP A 170 1.13 -15.34 -25.38
N THR A 171 1.21 -14.29 -24.54
CA THR A 171 0.10 -13.36 -24.34
C THR A 171 0.38 -11.93 -24.79
N GLY A 172 1.64 -11.54 -24.88
CA GLY A 172 2.02 -10.17 -25.26
C GLY A 172 1.66 -9.11 -24.21
N ILE A 173 1.51 -9.47 -22.93
CA ILE A 173 1.27 -8.50 -21.83
C ILE A 173 2.44 -7.52 -21.67
N ASP A 174 2.15 -6.31 -21.18
CA ASP A 174 3.12 -5.22 -21.00
C ASP A 174 3.74 -5.17 -19.61
N GLY A 175 3.21 -5.92 -18.66
CA GLY A 175 3.68 -5.92 -17.29
C GLY A 175 3.12 -7.03 -16.44
N LEU A 176 3.70 -7.17 -15.26
CA LEU A 176 3.40 -8.21 -14.29
C LEU A 176 3.31 -7.62 -12.87
N SER A 177 2.17 -7.79 -12.24
CA SER A 177 2.01 -7.65 -10.81
C SER A 177 2.10 -9.03 -10.16
N ALA A 178 3.33 -9.39 -9.77
CA ALA A 178 3.68 -10.67 -9.17
C ALA A 178 3.41 -10.60 -7.67
N ASP A 179 2.21 -10.97 -7.26
CA ASP A 179 1.73 -10.81 -5.90
C ASP A 179 2.12 -11.94 -4.95
N ASP A 180 1.91 -11.75 -3.65
CA ASP A 180 2.04 -12.74 -2.58
C ASP A 180 3.45 -13.36 -2.40
N ALA A 181 4.51 -12.65 -2.77
CA ALA A 181 5.87 -13.07 -2.41
C ALA A 181 6.19 -12.68 -0.96
N MET A 182 5.42 -13.20 -0.01
CA MET A 182 5.55 -12.90 1.42
C MET A 182 5.20 -14.12 2.29
N TYR A 183 5.44 -14.02 3.60
CA TYR A 183 5.12 -15.07 4.57
C TYR A 183 3.82 -14.82 5.34
N PHE A 184 3.05 -13.85 4.90
CA PHE A 184 1.84 -13.39 5.57
C PHE A 184 2.10 -13.15 7.07
N MET A 185 1.21 -13.48 7.96
CA MET A 185 1.36 -13.19 9.39
C MET A 185 2.04 -14.33 10.17
N HIS A 186 3.15 -14.87 9.67
CA HIS A 186 3.78 -16.05 10.28
C HIS A 186 5.29 -15.88 10.51
N TYR A 187 5.70 -15.56 11.75
CA TYR A 187 7.13 -15.53 12.12
C TYR A 187 7.81 -16.90 12.00
N ASN A 188 7.07 -17.99 12.09
CA ASN A 188 7.54 -19.37 12.04
C ASN A 188 7.70 -19.97 10.63
N ALA A 189 7.66 -19.15 9.61
CA ALA A 189 7.90 -19.55 8.22
C ALA A 189 9.16 -18.86 7.66
N CYS A 190 9.95 -19.52 6.80
CA CYS A 190 9.78 -20.87 6.32
C CYS A 190 10.85 -21.80 6.93
N GLY A 191 10.42 -22.95 7.41
CA GLY A 191 11.32 -23.96 8.01
C GLY A 191 11.78 -25.06 7.03
N CYS A 192 11.71 -24.87 5.70
CA CYS A 192 12.25 -25.82 4.73
C CYS A 192 13.79 -25.86 4.75
N ASP A 193 14.38 -26.90 4.16
CA ASP A 193 15.81 -27.10 4.18
C ASP A 193 16.60 -25.90 3.64
N HIS A 194 16.18 -25.31 2.53
CA HIS A 194 16.83 -24.12 1.95
C HIS A 194 16.84 -22.91 2.90
N CYS A 195 15.78 -22.72 3.69
CA CYS A 195 15.73 -21.64 4.67
C CYS A 195 16.58 -21.94 5.90
N ARG A 196 16.63 -23.21 6.33
CA ARG A 196 17.48 -23.66 7.45
C ARG A 196 18.96 -23.53 7.11
N GLU A 197 19.37 -23.97 5.93
CA GLU A 197 20.75 -23.86 5.44
C GLU A 197 21.20 -22.39 5.37
N GLU A 198 20.35 -21.51 4.81
CA GLU A 198 20.66 -20.10 4.72
C GLU A 198 20.70 -19.41 6.09
N PHE A 199 19.81 -19.81 7.00
CA PHE A 199 19.87 -19.32 8.38
C PHE A 199 21.17 -19.73 9.06
N SER A 200 21.56 -21.00 8.94
CA SER A 200 22.82 -21.49 9.50
C SER A 200 24.04 -20.79 8.91
N ARG A 201 24.00 -20.50 7.61
CA ARG A 201 25.06 -19.74 6.92
C ARG A 201 25.19 -18.31 7.46
N ARG A 202 24.06 -17.65 7.78
CA ARG A 202 24.05 -16.26 8.29
C ARG A 202 24.41 -16.16 9.77
N SER A 203 23.86 -17.05 10.57
CA SER A 203 23.94 -16.99 12.03
C SER A 203 25.08 -17.81 12.63
N GLY A 204 25.61 -18.78 11.87
CA GLY A 204 26.60 -19.76 12.37
C GLY A 204 26.03 -20.83 13.28
N ILE A 205 24.71 -20.89 13.47
CA ILE A 205 24.03 -21.92 14.28
C ILE A 205 22.94 -22.62 13.47
N GLU A 206 22.53 -23.80 13.90
CA GLU A 206 21.30 -24.42 13.37
C GLU A 206 20.05 -23.65 13.82
N LEU A 207 19.00 -23.71 12.99
CA LEU A 207 17.72 -23.07 13.35
C LEU A 207 17.16 -23.75 14.61
N PRO A 208 16.99 -23.00 15.72
CA PRO A 208 16.53 -23.55 16.97
C PRO A 208 15.13 -24.21 16.86
N PRO A 209 14.85 -25.22 17.69
CA PRO A 209 13.52 -25.83 17.73
C PRO A 209 12.45 -24.80 18.11
N ALA A 210 11.23 -24.99 17.63
CA ALA A 210 10.14 -24.03 17.84
C ALA A 210 9.76 -23.78 19.31
N SER A 211 10.19 -24.67 20.22
CA SER A 211 10.01 -24.52 21.69
C SER A 211 11.06 -23.63 22.35
N ASP A 212 12.10 -23.22 21.65
CA ASP A 212 13.18 -22.41 22.22
C ASP A 212 12.78 -20.94 22.35
N ALA A 213 12.25 -20.58 23.51
CA ALA A 213 11.86 -19.20 23.84
C ALA A 213 13.04 -18.22 23.95
N SER A 214 14.28 -18.72 24.05
CA SER A 214 15.47 -17.85 24.05
C SER A 214 15.78 -17.31 22.65
N PHE A 215 15.19 -17.89 21.63
CA PHE A 215 15.34 -17.48 20.23
C PHE A 215 14.02 -16.89 19.67
N TRP A 216 12.93 -17.68 19.65
CA TRP A 216 11.69 -17.30 18.99
C TRP A 216 11.00 -16.12 19.67
N GLY A 217 10.97 -14.98 18.97
CA GLY A 217 10.39 -13.73 19.48
C GLY A 217 11.25 -13.02 20.51
N ASN A 218 12.48 -13.44 20.74
CA ASN A 218 13.43 -12.73 21.60
C ASN A 218 14.17 -11.65 20.82
N TRP A 219 13.69 -10.42 20.92
CA TRP A 219 14.20 -9.25 20.20
C TRP A 219 15.58 -8.80 20.67
N ASP A 220 16.09 -9.33 21.79
CA ASP A 220 17.47 -9.10 22.25
C ASP A 220 18.46 -10.13 21.68
N ASN A 221 17.96 -11.17 21.02
CA ASN A 221 18.79 -12.21 20.45
C ASN A 221 19.21 -11.84 19.01
N PRO A 222 20.52 -11.61 18.73
CA PRO A 222 20.98 -11.22 17.40
C PRO A 222 20.70 -12.30 16.32
N ASN A 223 20.58 -13.58 16.69
CA ASN A 223 20.20 -14.62 15.75
C ASN A 223 18.72 -14.53 15.35
N TRP A 224 17.86 -13.99 16.21
CA TRP A 224 16.48 -13.67 15.84
C TRP A 224 16.44 -12.54 14.78
N HIS A 225 17.34 -11.56 14.86
CA HIS A 225 17.46 -10.52 13.83
C HIS A 225 17.89 -11.14 12.48
N HIS A 226 18.84 -12.09 12.49
CA HIS A 226 19.19 -12.82 11.26
C HIS A 226 18.01 -13.58 10.66
N TRP A 227 17.11 -14.12 11.49
CA TRP A 227 15.90 -14.78 11.02
C TRP A 227 14.91 -13.79 10.36
N ILE A 228 14.70 -12.62 10.97
CA ILE A 228 13.85 -11.56 10.40
C ILE A 228 14.41 -11.09 9.05
N ASP A 229 15.70 -10.80 8.99
CA ASP A 229 16.37 -10.32 7.77
C ASP A 229 16.35 -11.37 6.66
N LEU A 230 16.60 -12.64 7.01
CA LEU A 230 16.56 -13.74 6.04
C LEU A 230 15.19 -13.81 5.34
N ARG A 231 14.11 -13.64 6.07
CA ARG A 231 12.75 -13.70 5.54
C ARG A 231 12.47 -12.52 4.61
N THR A 232 12.82 -11.32 5.05
CA THR A 232 12.66 -10.09 4.26
C THR A 232 13.50 -10.13 2.99
N ASP A 233 14.74 -10.59 3.08
CA ASP A 233 15.61 -10.75 1.92
C ASP A 233 15.11 -11.81 0.94
N ALA A 234 14.47 -12.89 1.40
CA ALA A 234 13.99 -13.95 0.52
C ALA A 234 13.01 -13.42 -0.55
N ALA A 235 12.11 -12.54 -0.15
CA ALA A 235 11.18 -11.90 -1.09
C ALA A 235 11.90 -10.90 -2.02
N GLY A 236 12.81 -10.11 -1.49
CA GLY A 236 13.62 -9.19 -2.30
C GLY A 236 14.49 -9.89 -3.33
N ASP A 237 15.16 -10.97 -2.94
CA ASP A 237 15.98 -11.78 -3.84
C ASP A 237 15.13 -12.45 -4.92
N PHE A 238 13.94 -12.94 -4.56
CA PHE A 238 12.98 -13.49 -5.52
C PHE A 238 12.63 -12.49 -6.62
N TYR A 239 12.29 -11.24 -6.25
CA TYR A 239 11.98 -10.20 -7.23
C TYR A 239 13.19 -9.75 -8.04
N ALA A 240 14.38 -9.69 -7.43
CA ALA A 240 15.60 -9.35 -8.15
C ALA A 240 15.94 -10.41 -9.23
N GLU A 241 15.84 -11.69 -8.88
CA GLU A 241 16.05 -12.78 -9.81
C GLU A 241 14.96 -12.85 -10.90
N LEU A 242 13.70 -12.56 -10.54
CA LEU A 242 12.62 -12.45 -11.52
C LEU A 242 12.88 -11.30 -12.49
N ARG A 243 13.25 -10.12 -12.00
CA ARG A 243 13.59 -8.96 -12.83
C ARG A 243 14.67 -9.28 -13.86
N ALA A 244 15.69 -10.03 -13.46
CA ALA A 244 16.81 -10.38 -14.34
C ALA A 244 16.41 -11.25 -15.55
N CYS A 245 15.25 -11.90 -15.50
CA CYS A 245 14.76 -12.74 -16.60
C CYS A 245 13.63 -12.09 -17.43
N LEU A 246 13.24 -10.85 -17.11
CA LEU A 246 12.19 -10.11 -17.81
C LEU A 246 12.79 -9.04 -18.75
N PRO A 247 12.05 -8.56 -19.77
CA PRO A 247 12.50 -7.45 -20.60
C PRO A 247 12.81 -6.19 -19.76
N GLU A 248 13.78 -5.39 -20.17
CA GLU A 248 14.30 -4.25 -19.40
C GLU A 248 13.20 -3.25 -18.98
N ASN A 249 12.34 -2.85 -19.90
CA ASN A 249 11.28 -1.87 -19.67
C ASN A 249 9.93 -2.51 -19.30
N PHE A 250 9.90 -3.81 -19.04
CA PHE A 250 8.69 -4.52 -18.67
C PHE A 250 8.27 -4.12 -17.24
N MET A 251 7.03 -3.71 -17.04
CA MET A 251 6.53 -3.35 -15.71
C MET A 251 6.57 -4.56 -14.79
N LEU A 252 7.18 -4.42 -13.62
CA LEU A 252 7.18 -5.42 -12.56
C LEU A 252 6.85 -4.77 -11.22
N THR A 253 5.83 -5.28 -10.59
CA THR A 253 5.39 -4.91 -9.25
C THR A 253 4.82 -6.12 -8.51
N GLY A 254 4.28 -5.92 -7.35
CA GLY A 254 3.50 -6.88 -6.57
C GLY A 254 2.71 -6.14 -5.49
N CYS A 255 2.08 -6.83 -4.58
CA CYS A 255 1.41 -6.21 -3.45
C CYS A 255 2.40 -6.06 -2.28
N GLY A 256 2.66 -4.84 -1.88
CA GLY A 256 3.54 -4.49 -0.76
C GLY A 256 2.80 -3.83 0.39
N ALA A 257 1.53 -4.16 0.57
CA ALA A 257 0.69 -3.59 1.62
C ALA A 257 1.37 -3.65 3.00
N ASN A 258 1.22 -2.57 3.75
CA ASN A 258 1.58 -2.52 5.18
C ASN A 258 3.09 -2.61 5.52
N SER A 259 3.98 -2.27 4.60
CA SER A 259 5.44 -2.32 4.86
C SER A 259 5.87 -1.47 6.07
N ALA A 260 5.18 -0.39 6.40
CA ALA A 260 5.50 0.43 7.57
C ALA A 260 4.99 -0.17 8.89
N ALA A 261 3.98 -1.00 8.86
CA ALA A 261 3.33 -1.52 10.06
C ALA A 261 4.03 -2.78 10.64
N PRO A 262 3.81 -3.10 11.92
CA PRO A 262 4.35 -4.31 12.54
C PRO A 262 4.01 -5.60 11.80
N ILE A 263 2.82 -5.68 11.21
CA ILE A 263 2.40 -6.81 10.39
C ILE A 263 3.31 -7.01 9.17
N GLY A 264 3.90 -5.93 8.65
CA GLY A 264 4.90 -6.02 7.59
C GLY A 264 6.16 -6.76 8.01
N VAL A 265 6.62 -6.60 9.26
CA VAL A 265 7.75 -7.37 9.81
C VAL A 265 7.39 -8.85 9.92
N MET A 266 6.20 -9.14 10.46
CA MET A 266 5.69 -10.50 10.58
C MET A 266 5.53 -11.19 9.21
N GLY A 267 4.99 -10.47 8.24
CA GLY A 267 4.79 -10.95 6.87
C GLY A 267 6.05 -10.91 5.99
N ALA A 268 7.15 -10.33 6.47
CA ALA A 268 8.35 -10.02 5.69
C ALA A 268 8.07 -9.12 4.47
N SER A 269 7.08 -8.24 4.59
CA SER A 269 6.74 -7.25 3.58
C SER A 269 7.58 -5.98 3.80
N ASP A 270 8.40 -5.65 2.81
CA ASP A 270 9.25 -4.45 2.84
C ASP A 270 9.41 -3.89 1.42
N ALA A 271 8.80 -2.74 1.16
CA ALA A 271 8.86 -2.08 -0.15
C ALA A 271 10.30 -1.81 -0.62
N ARG A 272 11.25 -1.53 0.29
CA ARG A 272 12.66 -1.31 -0.07
C ARG A 272 13.34 -2.57 -0.60
N THR A 273 13.07 -3.73 0.02
CA THR A 273 13.63 -4.99 -0.46
C THR A 273 12.98 -5.45 -1.75
N PHE A 274 11.67 -5.24 -1.91
CA PHE A 274 10.94 -5.55 -3.14
C PHE A 274 11.48 -4.74 -4.33
N LEU A 275 11.89 -3.50 -4.11
CA LEU A 275 12.52 -2.64 -5.10
C LEU A 275 13.92 -3.09 -5.58
N ARG A 276 14.42 -4.24 -5.11
CA ARG A 276 15.53 -4.93 -5.76
C ARG A 276 15.13 -5.44 -7.15
N GLY A 277 13.83 -5.72 -7.37
CA GLY A 277 13.31 -6.18 -8.65
C GLY A 277 12.18 -5.33 -9.22
N TRP A 278 11.37 -4.70 -8.39
CA TRP A 278 10.28 -3.84 -8.86
C TRP A 278 10.79 -2.58 -9.52
N ASN A 279 10.10 -2.16 -10.56
CA ASN A 279 10.26 -0.84 -11.18
C ASN A 279 8.98 0.01 -11.09
N TYR A 280 8.02 -0.45 -10.29
CA TYR A 280 6.78 0.25 -9.97
C TYR A 280 6.33 -0.15 -8.56
N VAL A 281 5.95 0.79 -7.72
CA VAL A 281 5.49 0.48 -6.35
C VAL A 281 3.97 0.45 -6.32
N ASN A 282 3.39 -0.66 -5.87
CA ASN A 282 1.96 -0.75 -5.58
C ASN A 282 1.69 -0.39 -4.11
N MET A 283 0.78 0.54 -3.91
CA MET A 283 0.24 0.93 -2.61
C MET A 283 -1.21 0.45 -2.52
N GLU A 284 -1.46 -0.62 -1.81
CA GLU A 284 -2.82 -1.10 -1.60
C GLU A 284 -3.57 -0.16 -0.64
N MET A 285 -4.29 0.76 -1.25
CA MET A 285 -5.06 1.80 -0.59
C MET A 285 -6.52 1.62 -0.95
N SER A 286 -7.21 0.75 -0.25
CA SER A 286 -8.65 0.69 -0.40
C SER A 286 -9.25 2.01 0.11
N GLY A 287 -9.90 2.77 -0.74
CA GLY A 287 -10.78 3.88 -0.33
C GLY A 287 -11.95 3.40 0.50
N ASN A 288 -12.14 2.11 0.50
CA ASN A 288 -13.22 1.41 1.13
C ASN A 288 -12.66 0.28 1.98
N THR A 289 -12.87 0.31 3.26
CA THR A 289 -12.49 -0.77 4.16
C THR A 289 -13.67 -1.70 4.33
N PRO A 290 -13.49 -3.01 4.18
CA PRO A 290 -14.57 -3.94 4.43
C PRO A 290 -15.05 -3.85 5.89
N PRO A 291 -16.33 -4.08 6.13
CA PRO A 291 -16.86 -4.16 7.49
C PRO A 291 -16.30 -5.39 8.20
N TYR A 292 -16.02 -5.25 9.49
CA TYR A 292 -15.36 -6.29 10.28
C TYR A 292 -16.28 -7.11 11.18
N LYS A 293 -17.46 -6.64 11.53
CA LYS A 293 -18.38 -7.37 12.38
C LYS A 293 -19.80 -7.39 11.88
N HIS A 294 -20.47 -8.47 12.23
CA HIS A 294 -21.81 -8.83 11.79
C HIS A 294 -22.90 -7.86 12.21
N ASP A 295 -22.75 -7.25 13.36
CA ASP A 295 -23.73 -6.42 14.03
C ASP A 295 -23.34 -4.96 14.13
N LYS A 296 -22.06 -4.68 13.93
CA LYS A 296 -21.54 -3.31 13.91
C LYS A 296 -20.51 -3.18 12.78
N LEU A 297 -20.93 -2.67 11.66
CA LEU A 297 -20.05 -2.40 10.53
C LEU A 297 -19.03 -1.33 10.92
N THR A 298 -17.80 -1.75 11.18
CA THR A 298 -16.69 -0.83 11.37
C THR A 298 -16.10 -0.59 10.01
N VAL A 299 -16.29 0.60 9.47
CA VAL A 299 -15.73 1.05 8.19
C VAL A 299 -14.64 2.05 8.48
N ASN A 300 -13.53 1.96 7.76
CA ASN A 300 -12.52 3.00 7.82
C ASN A 300 -13.09 4.28 7.18
N ARG A 301 -13.35 5.26 8.01
CA ARG A 301 -13.90 6.57 7.63
C ARG A 301 -12.82 7.64 7.56
N SER A 302 -11.57 7.25 7.65
CA SER A 302 -10.47 8.21 7.77
C SER A 302 -9.36 7.90 6.78
N VAL A 303 -9.05 8.85 5.92
CA VAL A 303 -7.93 8.78 4.97
C VAL A 303 -6.58 8.74 5.69
N PRO A 304 -6.34 9.48 6.78
CA PRO A 304 -5.06 9.45 7.50
C PRO A 304 -4.56 8.06 7.84
N THR A 305 -5.44 7.09 8.14
CA THR A 305 -5.02 5.72 8.46
C THR A 305 -4.28 5.03 7.32
N ARG A 306 -4.53 5.45 6.08
CA ARG A 306 -3.91 4.91 4.86
C ARG A 306 -2.66 5.67 4.43
N LEU A 307 -2.65 6.98 4.63
CA LEU A 307 -1.55 7.86 4.22
C LEU A 307 -0.19 7.44 4.77
N VAL A 308 -0.18 6.87 5.96
CA VAL A 308 1.06 6.52 6.67
C VAL A 308 1.83 5.41 5.95
N ASN A 309 1.13 4.33 5.58
CA ASN A 309 1.75 3.29 4.76
C ASN A 309 2.12 3.79 3.38
N ALA A 310 1.23 4.59 2.77
CA ALA A 310 1.50 5.18 1.47
C ALA A 310 2.72 6.11 1.49
N SER A 311 2.88 6.95 2.51
CA SER A 311 4.06 7.81 2.68
C SER A 311 5.35 7.01 2.77
N HIS A 312 5.32 5.83 3.41
CA HIS A 312 6.45 4.92 3.47
C HIS A 312 6.77 4.32 2.08
N HIS A 313 5.76 3.84 1.35
CA HIS A 313 5.94 3.31 0.00
C HIS A 313 6.40 4.38 -0.99
N GLN A 314 5.85 5.60 -0.89
CA GLN A 314 6.29 6.75 -1.67
C GLN A 314 7.76 7.12 -1.40
N ALA A 315 8.19 7.02 -0.14
CA ALA A 315 9.59 7.24 0.20
C ALA A 315 10.51 6.21 -0.48
N ALA A 316 10.11 4.93 -0.46
CA ALA A 316 10.85 3.87 -1.14
C ALA A 316 10.88 4.07 -2.66
N ALA A 317 9.75 4.45 -3.27
CA ALA A 317 9.67 4.76 -4.69
C ALA A 317 10.56 5.94 -5.07
N ARG A 318 10.53 7.02 -4.29
CA ARG A 318 11.35 8.22 -4.49
C ARG A 318 12.86 7.93 -4.36
N GLU A 319 13.27 7.14 -3.37
CA GLU A 319 14.67 6.73 -3.18
C GLU A 319 15.21 5.96 -4.40
N LYS A 320 14.36 5.16 -5.01
CA LYS A 320 14.69 4.38 -6.22
C LYS A 320 14.46 5.11 -7.54
N GLY A 321 13.78 6.25 -7.53
CA GLY A 321 13.42 6.97 -8.76
C GLY A 321 12.39 6.21 -9.62
N VAL A 322 11.49 5.45 -9.00
CA VAL A 322 10.43 4.71 -9.69
C VAL A 322 9.06 5.31 -9.40
N GLN A 323 8.08 4.97 -10.23
CA GLN A 323 6.70 5.40 -10.07
C GLN A 323 5.96 4.53 -9.05
N ALA A 324 4.82 5.04 -8.58
CA ALA A 324 3.92 4.33 -7.69
C ALA A 324 2.48 4.48 -8.15
N PHE A 325 1.65 3.49 -7.88
CA PHE A 325 0.21 3.57 -8.01
C PHE A 325 -0.50 3.14 -6.73
N CYS A 326 -1.67 3.71 -6.51
CA CYS A 326 -2.56 3.31 -5.43
C CYS A 326 -3.65 2.39 -5.96
N THR A 327 -3.82 1.23 -5.32
CA THR A 327 -4.90 0.30 -5.62
C THR A 327 -6.07 0.52 -4.67
N GLY A 328 -7.25 0.66 -5.23
CA GLY A 328 -8.50 0.68 -4.48
C GLY A 328 -9.65 0.08 -5.28
N PHE A 329 -10.69 -0.35 -4.57
CA PHE A 329 -11.86 -0.96 -5.18
C PHE A 329 -13.05 -0.01 -5.13
N ALA A 330 -13.83 0.02 -6.21
CA ALA A 330 -14.96 0.92 -6.35
C ALA A 330 -16.22 0.22 -6.91
N HIS A 331 -17.38 0.54 -6.33
CA HIS A 331 -18.69 0.09 -6.79
C HIS A 331 -19.48 1.18 -7.52
N SER A 332 -19.08 2.40 -7.31
CA SER A 332 -19.76 3.58 -7.85
C SER A 332 -18.74 4.59 -8.34
N THR A 333 -19.20 5.55 -9.11
CA THR A 333 -18.40 6.68 -9.53
C THR A 333 -17.85 7.47 -8.35
N GLU A 334 -18.61 7.65 -7.27
CA GLU A 334 -18.14 8.33 -6.06
C GLU A 334 -16.96 7.60 -5.42
N ASN A 335 -17.05 6.27 -5.30
CA ASN A 335 -15.95 5.47 -4.78
C ASN A 335 -14.71 5.54 -5.68
N ALA A 336 -14.91 5.48 -7.00
CA ALA A 336 -13.81 5.61 -7.96
C ALA A 336 -13.14 6.99 -7.86
N ASN A 337 -13.92 8.06 -7.79
CA ASN A 337 -13.44 9.42 -7.60
C ASN A 337 -12.64 9.56 -6.30
N HIS A 338 -13.11 8.92 -5.22
CA HIS A 338 -12.41 8.94 -3.93
C HIS A 338 -11.06 8.19 -4.01
N VAL A 339 -11.02 6.98 -4.57
CA VAL A 339 -9.77 6.21 -4.76
C VAL A 339 -8.78 7.00 -5.62
N TRP A 340 -9.28 7.60 -6.70
CA TRP A 340 -8.47 8.45 -7.57
C TRP A 340 -7.92 9.68 -6.81
N ALA A 341 -8.77 10.38 -6.06
CA ALA A 341 -8.36 11.57 -5.31
C ALA A 341 -7.29 11.25 -4.24
N VAL A 342 -7.43 10.13 -3.52
CA VAL A 342 -6.39 9.63 -2.60
C VAL A 342 -5.09 9.35 -3.34
N SER A 343 -5.15 8.73 -4.52
CA SER A 343 -3.95 8.45 -5.33
C SER A 343 -3.25 9.75 -5.74
N LYS A 344 -4.02 10.74 -6.20
CA LYS A 344 -3.46 12.04 -6.62
C LYS A 344 -2.88 12.84 -5.46
N LEU A 345 -3.55 12.84 -4.31
CA LEU A 345 -3.01 13.44 -3.08
C LEU A 345 -1.61 12.88 -2.74
N LEU A 346 -1.37 11.62 -3.04
CA LEU A 346 -0.10 10.94 -2.79
C LEU A 346 0.89 11.06 -3.95
N GLY A 347 0.56 11.79 -5.02
CA GLY A 347 1.40 11.89 -6.22
C GLY A 347 1.61 10.54 -6.91
N ALA A 348 0.58 9.69 -6.89
CA ALA A 348 0.62 8.35 -7.45
C ALA A 348 -0.39 8.19 -8.59
N ASP A 349 -0.14 7.21 -9.44
CA ASP A 349 -1.13 6.75 -10.41
C ASP A 349 -2.29 6.03 -9.71
N ALA A 350 -3.45 5.98 -10.33
CA ALA A 350 -4.60 5.31 -9.76
C ALA A 350 -4.86 3.96 -10.45
N TRP A 351 -4.89 2.88 -9.64
CA TRP A 351 -5.43 1.60 -10.07
C TRP A 351 -6.77 1.38 -9.39
N ILE A 352 -7.85 1.44 -10.16
CA ILE A 352 -9.22 1.30 -9.68
C ILE A 352 -9.77 -0.06 -10.09
N GLY A 353 -10.01 -0.91 -9.09
CA GLY A 353 -10.71 -2.17 -9.25
C GLY A 353 -12.22 -1.91 -9.26
N THR A 354 -12.82 -1.87 -10.44
CA THR A 354 -14.28 -1.73 -10.55
C THR A 354 -14.95 -3.03 -10.13
N LEU A 355 -15.78 -2.97 -9.08
CA LEU A 355 -16.50 -4.12 -8.57
C LEU A 355 -17.99 -3.83 -8.57
N LYS A 356 -18.77 -4.74 -9.18
CA LYS A 356 -20.20 -4.79 -8.96
C LYS A 356 -20.58 -6.18 -8.49
N THR A 357 -21.11 -6.28 -7.29
CA THR A 357 -21.70 -7.52 -6.82
C THR A 357 -23.13 -7.62 -7.34
N ARG A 358 -23.42 -8.74 -7.95
CA ARG A 358 -24.80 -9.15 -8.15
C ARG A 358 -25.28 -9.78 -6.85
N LEU A 359 -26.45 -9.39 -6.39
CA LEU A 359 -27.07 -9.94 -5.22
C LEU A 359 -27.03 -11.48 -5.22
N GLY A 360 -26.42 -12.07 -4.21
CA GLY A 360 -26.33 -13.51 -4.02
C GLY A 360 -25.32 -14.28 -4.86
N LEU A 361 -24.60 -13.63 -5.79
CA LEU A 361 -23.65 -14.30 -6.66
C LEU A 361 -22.42 -13.42 -6.89
N PRO A 362 -21.52 -13.29 -5.90
CA PRO A 362 -20.38 -12.37 -5.97
C PRO A 362 -19.36 -12.67 -7.07
N TRP A 363 -19.42 -13.83 -7.70
CA TRP A 363 -18.52 -14.25 -8.77
C TRP A 363 -19.04 -14.01 -10.20
N HIS A 364 -20.29 -13.59 -10.38
CA HIS A 364 -20.80 -13.19 -11.69
C HIS A 364 -20.46 -11.74 -12.02
N ILE A 365 -19.20 -11.41 -11.91
CA ILE A 365 -18.74 -10.02 -12.03
C ILE A 365 -18.90 -9.52 -13.46
N LEU A 366 -18.51 -10.31 -14.47
CA LEU A 366 -18.51 -9.85 -15.85
C LEU A 366 -19.90 -9.55 -16.43
N ASP A 367 -20.91 -10.30 -16.01
CA ASP A 367 -22.29 -10.06 -16.47
C ASP A 367 -22.92 -8.81 -15.81
N THR A 368 -22.27 -8.22 -14.83
CA THR A 368 -22.84 -7.17 -13.99
C THR A 368 -21.96 -5.95 -13.80
N LEU A 369 -20.74 -5.95 -14.39
CA LEU A 369 -19.90 -4.76 -14.37
C LEU A 369 -20.62 -3.64 -15.13
N PRO A 370 -20.72 -2.45 -14.52
CA PRO A 370 -21.04 -1.26 -15.30
C PRO A 370 -19.94 -1.06 -16.32
N ASN A 371 -20.26 -0.34 -17.35
CA ASN A 371 -19.26 0.12 -18.29
C ASN A 371 -18.21 0.93 -17.51
N GLU A 372 -16.94 0.71 -17.71
CA GLU A 372 -15.86 1.46 -17.04
C GLU A 372 -16.02 2.98 -17.20
N GLN A 373 -16.59 3.43 -18.31
CA GLN A 373 -16.99 4.83 -18.53
C GLN A 373 -17.87 5.39 -17.40
N ASP A 374 -18.78 4.57 -16.89
CA ASP A 374 -19.75 5.00 -15.88
C ASP A 374 -19.14 5.02 -14.48
N ILE A 375 -18.00 4.35 -14.28
CA ILE A 375 -17.32 4.28 -12.97
C ILE A 375 -16.10 5.18 -12.90
N VAL A 376 -15.14 5.00 -13.81
CA VAL A 376 -13.85 5.70 -13.73
C VAL A 376 -13.75 6.89 -14.69
N GLY A 377 -14.66 7.01 -15.65
CA GLY A 377 -14.57 7.96 -16.73
C GLY A 377 -14.53 9.43 -16.29
N ALA A 378 -15.22 9.77 -15.21
CA ALA A 378 -15.22 11.14 -14.67
C ALA A 378 -13.83 11.52 -14.13
N ALA A 379 -13.22 10.68 -13.28
CA ALA A 379 -11.91 10.94 -12.68
C ALA A 379 -10.79 10.89 -13.74
N PHE A 380 -10.77 9.85 -14.56
CA PHE A 380 -9.74 9.68 -15.58
C PHE A 380 -9.87 10.69 -16.72
N GLY A 381 -11.10 11.09 -17.05
CA GLY A 381 -11.36 12.16 -18.02
C GLY A 381 -10.86 13.51 -17.54
N PHE A 382 -11.09 13.85 -16.27
CA PHE A 382 -10.57 15.07 -15.67
C PHE A 382 -9.03 15.07 -15.65
N GLU A 383 -8.40 13.99 -15.24
CA GLU A 383 -6.94 13.86 -15.25
C GLU A 383 -6.35 13.99 -16.67
N ALA A 384 -7.00 13.38 -17.65
CA ALA A 384 -6.55 13.44 -19.04
C ALA A 384 -6.68 14.86 -19.64
N ALA A 385 -7.68 15.62 -19.18
CA ALA A 385 -7.91 17.01 -19.61
C ALA A 385 -6.98 18.02 -18.90
N HIS A 386 -6.45 17.68 -17.75
CA HIS A 386 -5.63 18.54 -16.89
C HIS A 386 -4.31 17.89 -16.46
N PRO A 387 -3.46 17.48 -17.40
CA PRO A 387 -2.19 16.82 -17.04
C PRO A 387 -1.25 17.73 -16.25
N GLU A 388 -1.35 19.06 -16.42
CA GLU A 388 -0.55 20.05 -15.69
C GLU A 388 -0.72 19.99 -14.18
N LEU A 389 -1.85 19.48 -13.71
CA LEU A 389 -2.14 19.36 -12.28
C LEU A 389 -1.42 18.17 -11.62
N TYR A 390 -0.97 17.18 -12.40
CA TYR A 390 -0.52 15.88 -11.87
C TYR A 390 0.86 15.44 -12.34
N ASN A 391 1.59 16.29 -13.08
CA ASN A 391 2.94 15.99 -13.57
C ASN A 391 4.04 16.35 -12.57
N GLY A 392 3.73 17.20 -11.58
CA GLY A 392 4.68 17.68 -10.59
C GLY A 392 5.09 16.60 -9.57
N ALA A 393 6.34 16.68 -9.09
CA ALA A 393 6.79 15.86 -7.98
C ALA A 393 6.28 16.42 -6.64
N LEU A 394 5.88 15.53 -5.73
CA LEU A 394 5.49 15.95 -4.38
C LEU A 394 6.64 16.72 -3.70
N VAL A 395 6.28 17.83 -3.08
CA VAL A 395 7.21 18.66 -2.32
C VAL A 395 7.34 18.13 -0.90
N GLY A 396 8.57 18.02 -0.39
CA GLY A 396 8.87 17.74 1.01
C GLY A 396 9.39 18.98 1.72
N GLN A 397 8.61 19.54 2.65
CA GLN A 397 9.03 20.69 3.45
C GLN A 397 9.94 20.30 4.62
N LEU A 398 9.82 19.05 5.06
CA LEU A 398 10.63 18.44 6.11
C LEU A 398 10.74 16.93 5.88
N GLY A 399 11.71 16.30 6.57
CA GLY A 399 11.80 14.85 6.64
C GLY A 399 11.15 14.29 7.91
N VAL A 400 10.50 13.14 7.81
CA VAL A 400 10.09 12.31 8.95
C VAL A 400 10.87 11.01 8.86
N TYR A 401 11.78 10.82 9.80
CA TYR A 401 12.71 9.69 9.80
C TYR A 401 12.03 8.40 10.21
N TYR A 402 12.17 7.37 9.39
CA TYR A 402 11.67 6.04 9.66
C TYR A 402 12.84 5.05 9.82
N SER A 403 13.04 4.53 11.04
CA SER A 403 14.13 3.61 11.35
C SER A 403 13.74 2.16 11.05
N TYR A 404 14.40 1.56 10.06
CA TYR A 404 14.28 0.13 9.78
C TYR A 404 14.88 -0.74 10.87
N GLU A 405 15.93 -0.26 11.54
CA GLU A 405 16.54 -0.98 12.67
C GLU A 405 15.55 -1.11 13.83
N THR A 406 14.85 -0.01 14.16
CA THR A 406 13.78 -0.06 15.16
C THR A 406 12.65 -0.99 14.72
N ARG A 407 12.22 -0.88 13.45
CA ARG A 407 11.12 -1.71 12.92
C ARG A 407 11.44 -3.20 12.96
N ASN A 408 12.61 -3.60 12.46
CA ASN A 408 12.94 -4.99 12.20
C ASN A 408 13.56 -5.71 13.38
N HIS A 409 14.27 -4.98 14.25
CA HIS A 409 15.15 -5.59 15.25
C HIS A 409 14.83 -5.16 16.70
N THR A 410 13.65 -4.64 16.95
CA THR A 410 13.21 -4.32 18.30
C THR A 410 11.78 -4.73 18.57
N LEU A 411 11.49 -5.08 19.83
CA LEU A 411 10.13 -5.32 20.27
C LEU A 411 9.23 -4.09 20.02
N TYR A 412 9.77 -2.89 20.21
CA TYR A 412 9.03 -1.65 19.99
C TYR A 412 8.57 -1.46 18.54
N GLY A 413 9.39 -1.88 17.56
CA GLY A 413 9.02 -1.88 16.15
C GLY A 413 7.97 -2.95 15.79
N SER A 414 7.89 -4.02 16.59
CA SER A 414 6.95 -5.13 16.39
C SER A 414 5.61 -4.97 17.14
N LEU A 415 5.45 -3.88 17.91
CA LEU A 415 4.23 -3.60 18.66
C LEU A 415 3.35 -2.60 17.91
N GLU A 416 2.06 -2.84 17.90
CA GLU A 416 1.06 -1.93 17.34
C GLU A 416 1.12 -0.52 17.95
N LYS A 417 1.27 -0.46 19.27
CA LYS A 417 1.39 0.79 20.04
C LYS A 417 2.84 1.28 20.14
N GLY A 418 3.70 0.86 19.23
CA GLY A 418 5.10 1.23 19.18
C GLY A 418 5.44 2.31 18.13
N ASN A 419 6.54 2.07 17.42
CA ASN A 419 7.07 2.98 16.40
C ASN A 419 6.02 3.41 15.36
N TYR A 420 5.22 2.47 14.86
CA TYR A 420 4.21 2.75 13.83
C TYR A 420 3.18 3.79 14.28
N ARG A 421 2.67 3.67 15.51
CA ARG A 421 1.72 4.62 16.08
C ARG A 421 2.30 6.03 16.18
N ASP A 422 3.52 6.16 16.70
CA ASP A 422 4.17 7.45 16.87
C ASP A 422 4.45 8.11 15.50
N TYR A 423 4.88 7.32 14.53
CA TYR A 423 5.06 7.74 13.14
C TYR A 423 3.73 8.17 12.48
N GLN A 424 2.67 7.38 12.68
CA GLN A 424 1.33 7.72 12.18
C GLN A 424 0.82 9.04 12.77
N ALA A 425 0.98 9.23 14.09
CA ALA A 425 0.53 10.44 14.76
C ALA A 425 1.23 11.71 14.22
N ALA A 426 2.53 11.61 13.98
CA ALA A 426 3.30 12.70 13.41
C ALA A 426 2.84 13.05 11.99
N LEU A 427 2.80 12.07 11.10
CA LEU A 427 2.40 12.30 9.69
C LEU A 427 0.98 12.84 9.58
N THR A 428 0.02 12.23 10.28
CA THR A 428 -1.38 12.67 10.26
C THR A 428 -1.49 14.13 10.69
N THR A 429 -0.82 14.49 11.80
CA THR A 429 -0.84 15.86 12.33
C THR A 429 -0.25 16.87 11.34
N LEU A 430 0.83 16.53 10.66
CA LEU A 430 1.46 17.41 9.67
C LEU A 430 0.57 17.61 8.44
N PHE A 431 0.03 16.54 7.87
CA PHE A 431 -0.87 16.66 6.70
C PHE A 431 -2.12 17.49 7.01
N GLU A 432 -2.71 17.31 8.20
CA GLU A 432 -3.87 18.10 8.64
C GLU A 432 -3.52 19.59 8.91
N ALA A 433 -2.26 19.87 9.22
CA ALA A 433 -1.77 21.23 9.40
C ALA A 433 -1.35 21.92 8.10
N GLY A 434 -1.55 21.27 6.94
CA GLY A 434 -1.14 21.79 5.64
C GLY A 434 0.37 21.79 5.42
N ILE A 435 1.09 20.95 6.15
CA ILE A 435 2.55 20.79 6.05
C ILE A 435 2.82 19.47 5.32
N CYS A 436 3.67 19.51 4.29
CA CYS A 436 3.97 18.37 3.44
C CYS A 436 5.25 17.66 3.91
N PRO A 437 5.16 16.57 4.68
CA PRO A 437 6.33 15.79 5.08
C PRO A 437 6.73 14.79 4.01
N HIS A 438 8.02 14.51 3.91
CA HIS A 438 8.52 13.31 3.27
C HIS A 438 9.01 12.31 4.32
N THR A 439 8.59 11.06 4.25
CA THR A 439 9.29 10.00 4.95
C THR A 439 10.69 9.84 4.38
N VAL A 440 11.68 9.70 5.23
CA VAL A 440 13.09 9.50 4.86
C VAL A 440 13.69 8.33 5.65
N PHE A 441 14.55 7.55 5.01
CA PHE A 441 15.20 6.38 5.60
C PHE A 441 16.65 6.64 5.97
N ALA A 442 17.15 7.82 5.66
CA ALA A 442 18.49 8.27 6.02
C ALA A 442 18.50 9.79 6.23
N PHE A 443 19.45 10.27 7.04
CA PHE A 443 19.73 11.70 7.14
C PHE A 443 20.40 12.18 5.85
N PRO A 444 19.93 13.26 5.20
CA PRO A 444 20.54 13.77 4.00
C PRO A 444 21.91 14.39 4.28
N GLU A 445 22.81 14.33 3.32
CA GLU A 445 24.11 14.98 3.43
C GLU A 445 24.00 16.52 3.38
N ASP A 446 23.09 17.03 2.58
CA ASP A 446 22.78 18.47 2.47
C ASP A 446 21.44 18.77 3.19
N PRO A 447 21.48 19.53 4.28
CA PRO A 447 20.26 19.94 5.00
C PRO A 447 19.28 20.77 4.16
N LYS A 448 19.70 21.34 3.03
CA LYS A 448 18.78 22.07 2.14
C LYS A 448 17.69 21.17 1.55
N ALA A 449 17.94 19.87 1.44
CA ALA A 449 16.93 18.90 1.02
C ALA A 449 15.75 18.86 2.01
N TYR A 450 16.08 18.75 3.30
CA TYR A 450 15.13 18.80 4.41
C TYR A 450 15.79 19.57 5.56
N PRO A 451 15.47 20.87 5.76
CA PRO A 451 16.12 21.67 6.80
C PRO A 451 15.84 21.19 8.22
N VAL A 452 14.75 20.48 8.42
CA VAL A 452 14.39 19.83 9.68
C VAL A 452 13.97 18.38 9.45
N ILE A 453 14.40 17.51 10.34
CA ILE A 453 13.98 16.10 10.39
C ILE A 453 13.30 15.83 11.72
N LEU A 454 12.11 15.25 11.63
CA LEU A 454 11.33 14.77 12.76
C LEU A 454 11.64 13.28 12.99
N ILE A 455 12.07 12.91 14.18
CA ILE A 455 12.28 11.52 14.60
C ILE A 455 11.13 11.10 15.51
N CYS A 456 10.45 10.01 15.16
CA CYS A 456 9.29 9.52 15.90
C CYS A 456 9.50 8.08 16.35
N GLY A 457 9.41 7.85 17.68
CA GLY A 457 9.35 6.49 18.21
C GLY A 457 10.54 5.61 17.83
N MET A 458 11.74 6.12 17.82
CA MET A 458 12.95 5.37 17.49
C MET A 458 13.49 4.65 18.72
N ALA A 459 13.59 3.32 18.71
CA ALA A 459 14.05 2.53 19.86
C ALA A 459 15.53 2.16 19.78
N LYS A 460 16.14 2.23 18.61
CA LYS A 460 17.55 1.88 18.39
C LYS A 460 18.15 2.76 17.31
N ILE A 461 19.41 3.13 17.48
CA ILE A 461 20.19 3.83 16.48
C ILE A 461 21.50 3.07 16.26
N LEU A 462 21.84 2.83 15.00
CA LEU A 462 23.09 2.20 14.64
C LEU A 462 24.21 3.23 14.54
N PRO A 463 25.49 2.83 14.70
CA PRO A 463 26.61 3.77 14.63
C PRO A 463 26.66 4.59 13.34
N HIS A 464 26.29 4.01 12.21
CA HIS A 464 26.27 4.74 10.94
C HIS A 464 25.11 5.73 10.83
N GLU A 465 23.93 5.40 11.40
CA GLU A 465 22.78 6.31 11.47
C GLU A 465 23.11 7.51 12.39
N GLN A 466 23.75 7.22 13.54
CA GLN A 466 24.23 8.23 14.45
C GLN A 466 25.24 9.18 13.76
N ALA A 467 26.26 8.64 13.10
CA ALA A 467 27.25 9.43 12.38
C ALA A 467 26.62 10.28 11.27
N ALA A 468 25.62 9.76 10.55
CA ALA A 468 24.89 10.52 9.54
C ALA A 468 24.09 11.67 10.17
N MET A 469 23.44 11.44 11.30
CA MET A 469 22.71 12.47 12.04
C MET A 469 23.65 13.56 12.55
N GLU A 470 24.79 13.20 13.15
CA GLU A 470 25.79 14.15 13.62
C GLU A 470 26.33 15.02 12.46
N LYS A 471 26.63 14.41 11.31
CA LYS A 471 27.06 15.11 10.10
C LYS A 471 25.99 16.11 9.61
N TYR A 472 24.72 15.65 9.58
CA TYR A 472 23.59 16.49 9.19
C TYR A 472 23.41 17.70 10.12
N LEU A 473 23.53 17.50 11.44
CA LEU A 473 23.44 18.57 12.43
C LEU A 473 24.63 19.56 12.33
N ALA A 474 25.84 19.05 12.13
CA ALA A 474 27.03 19.88 11.91
C ALA A 474 26.93 20.73 10.63
N ALA A 475 26.23 20.27 9.62
CA ALA A 475 25.95 21.01 8.39
C ALA A 475 24.80 22.04 8.54
N GLY A 476 24.20 22.19 9.72
CA GLY A 476 23.16 23.18 10.03
C GLY A 476 21.73 22.64 9.99
N GLY A 477 21.55 21.34 9.75
CA GLY A 477 20.24 20.68 9.84
C GLY A 477 19.68 20.71 11.26
N LYS A 478 18.37 20.58 11.40
CA LYS A 478 17.64 20.57 12.67
C LYS A 478 16.98 19.22 12.89
N VAL A 479 16.95 18.75 14.14
CA VAL A 479 16.26 17.52 14.51
C VAL A 479 15.24 17.82 15.60
N ILE A 480 14.01 17.43 15.40
CA ILE A 480 12.95 17.42 16.39
C ILE A 480 12.68 15.96 16.75
N ALA A 481 12.87 15.61 18.01
CA ALA A 481 12.66 14.26 18.49
C ALA A 481 11.35 14.17 19.27
N LEU A 482 10.47 13.28 18.84
CA LEU A 482 9.23 12.95 19.52
C LEU A 482 9.35 11.65 20.26
N GLY A 483 9.06 11.70 21.55
CA GLY A 483 9.07 10.55 22.43
C GLY A 483 10.42 10.21 23.03
N PRO A 484 10.47 9.14 23.85
CA PRO A 484 11.71 8.69 24.42
C PRO A 484 12.65 8.32 23.30
N VAL A 485 13.63 9.13 23.16
CA VAL A 485 14.67 8.98 22.18
C VAL A 485 15.91 8.66 22.90
N PRO A 486 16.72 8.06 22.33
CA PRO A 486 16.89 6.72 21.89
C PRO A 486 17.55 6.02 23.05
N PHE A 487 17.44 5.14 23.65
CA PHE A 487 17.05 4.01 23.25
C PHE A 487 17.81 2.91 23.86
N CYS A 488 17.54 1.82 23.57
CA CYS A 488 17.86 0.67 24.33
C CYS A 488 19.11 0.00 23.80
N LYS A 489 20.01 -0.40 24.67
CA LYS A 489 21.00 -1.37 24.27
C LYS A 489 20.35 -2.72 23.97
N ASN A 490 19.75 -3.30 24.99
CA ASN A 490 19.23 -4.65 24.96
C ASN A 490 17.84 -4.75 25.57
N ASP A 491 17.39 -3.67 26.20
CA ASP A 491 16.05 -3.59 26.77
C ASP A 491 15.38 -2.34 26.20
N TRP A 492 14.43 -2.54 25.33
CA TRP A 492 13.67 -1.48 24.66
C TRP A 492 12.88 -0.59 25.63
N GLN A 493 12.71 -1.02 26.88
CA GLN A 493 12.05 -0.25 27.93
C GLN A 493 12.98 0.73 28.62
N LEU A 494 14.29 0.51 28.56
CA LEU A 494 15.30 1.30 29.24
C LEU A 494 16.16 2.08 28.24
N PRO A 495 16.08 3.41 28.23
CA PRO A 495 16.89 4.23 27.35
C PRO A 495 18.39 3.95 27.49
N ASN A 496 19.07 3.80 26.37
CA ASN A 496 20.52 3.79 26.36
C ASN A 496 21.04 5.23 26.61
N ARG A 497 21.48 5.51 27.82
CA ARG A 497 21.98 6.85 28.24
C ARG A 497 23.10 7.37 27.33
N ALA A 498 23.97 6.49 26.84
CA ALA A 498 25.05 6.89 25.96
C ALA A 498 24.57 7.50 24.62
N ASN A 499 23.44 7.06 24.14
CA ASN A 499 22.85 7.61 22.92
C ASN A 499 21.92 8.81 23.20
N ALA A 500 21.38 8.92 24.40
CA ALA A 500 20.57 10.08 24.79
C ALA A 500 21.40 11.39 24.85
N ASP A 501 22.67 11.28 25.14
CA ASP A 501 23.58 12.46 25.25
C ASP A 501 23.77 13.16 23.88
N ILE A 502 23.60 12.47 22.77
CA ILE A 502 23.69 13.07 21.42
C ILE A 502 22.66 14.19 21.26
N PHE A 503 21.45 13.97 21.71
CA PHE A 503 20.38 14.94 21.60
C PHE A 503 20.51 16.08 22.62
N SER A 504 21.09 15.82 23.77
CA SER A 504 21.32 16.85 24.82
C SER A 504 22.43 17.83 24.45
N THR A 505 23.36 17.41 23.59
CA THR A 505 24.52 18.24 23.17
C THR A 505 24.26 19.01 21.87
N VAL A 506 23.12 18.81 21.21
CA VAL A 506 22.78 19.47 19.94
C VAL A 506 22.18 20.85 20.25
N PRO A 507 22.84 21.97 19.87
CA PRO A 507 22.39 23.32 20.21
C PRO A 507 20.98 23.66 19.62
N ASP A 508 20.64 23.05 18.52
CA ASP A 508 19.42 23.26 17.76
C ASP A 508 18.47 22.06 17.80
N GLY A 509 18.77 21.03 18.58
CA GLY A 509 17.89 19.89 18.81
C GLY A 509 16.88 20.20 19.91
N VAL A 510 15.63 19.88 19.69
CA VAL A 510 14.58 20.08 20.66
C VAL A 510 14.06 18.74 21.13
N HIS A 511 14.17 18.49 22.42
CA HIS A 511 13.62 17.33 23.08
C HIS A 511 12.19 17.60 23.50
N VAL A 512 11.23 16.92 22.86
CA VAL A 512 9.84 16.95 23.27
C VAL A 512 9.54 15.64 23.99
N GLN A 513 8.94 15.70 25.16
CA GLN A 513 8.48 14.49 25.86
C GLN A 513 7.56 13.68 24.94
N ARG A 514 7.52 12.38 25.16
CA ARG A 514 6.66 11.50 24.37
C ARG A 514 5.28 12.12 24.19
N PRO A 515 4.81 12.35 22.96
CA PRO A 515 3.58 13.06 22.72
C PRO A 515 2.40 12.32 23.34
N LYS A 516 1.45 13.06 23.91
CA LYS A 516 0.12 12.55 24.17
C LYS A 516 -0.50 12.21 22.82
N ILE A 517 -0.59 10.94 22.52
CA ILE A 517 -1.20 10.47 21.29
C ILE A 517 -2.69 10.36 21.55
N TRP A 518 -3.47 11.12 20.80
CA TRP A 518 -4.91 10.98 20.79
C TRP A 518 -5.26 9.81 19.90
N SER A 519 -5.91 8.82 20.45
CA SER A 519 -6.50 7.71 19.70
C SER A 519 -7.99 7.69 19.99
N MET A 520 -8.80 7.39 18.99
CA MET A 520 -10.18 7.02 19.26
C MET A 520 -10.19 5.77 20.13
N PRO A 521 -11.09 5.67 21.12
CA PRO A 521 -11.17 4.48 21.94
C PRO A 521 -11.35 3.26 21.05
N ILE A 522 -10.43 2.33 21.14
CA ILE A 522 -10.55 1.04 20.48
C ILE A 522 -11.41 0.22 21.42
N ASP A 523 -12.60 -0.12 20.99
CA ASP A 523 -13.39 -1.12 21.67
C ASP A 523 -12.77 -2.49 21.37
N GLU A 524 -11.86 -2.93 22.23
CA GLU A 524 -11.16 -4.20 22.11
C GLU A 524 -12.13 -5.41 22.09
N SER A 525 -13.36 -5.21 22.59
CA SER A 525 -14.42 -6.23 22.51
C SER A 525 -14.97 -6.41 21.09
N ASN A 526 -14.59 -5.53 20.16
CA ASN A 526 -15.07 -5.47 18.80
C ASN A 526 -14.02 -5.90 17.76
N GLU A 527 -12.96 -6.58 18.17
CA GLU A 527 -12.00 -7.14 17.20
C GLU A 527 -12.66 -8.21 16.30
N PRO A 528 -12.35 -8.18 15.01
CA PRO A 528 -13.01 -9.06 14.05
C PRO A 528 -12.55 -10.51 14.19
N ASP A 529 -13.50 -11.38 14.39
CA ASP A 529 -13.34 -12.84 14.30
C ASP A 529 -12.96 -13.35 12.89
N LEU A 530 -12.87 -12.45 11.92
CA LEU A 530 -12.66 -12.76 10.51
C LEU A 530 -11.25 -13.23 10.18
N TRP A 531 -10.32 -12.77 10.94
CA TRP A 531 -8.95 -13.17 10.93
C TRP A 531 -8.68 -13.75 12.30
N ARG A 532 -8.43 -15.00 12.43
CA ARG A 532 -8.11 -15.64 13.70
C ARG A 532 -6.90 -15.03 14.42
N GLU A 533 -6.27 -14.07 13.79
CA GLU A 533 -5.28 -13.18 14.36
C GLU A 533 -5.81 -11.75 14.28
N PRO A 534 -5.68 -10.95 15.35
CA PRO A 534 -6.18 -9.59 15.36
C PRO A 534 -5.49 -8.77 14.28
N MET A 535 -6.26 -8.27 13.34
CA MET A 535 -5.76 -7.20 12.48
C MET A 535 -5.46 -6.01 13.37
N PRO A 536 -4.28 -5.40 13.25
CA PRO A 536 -3.94 -4.27 14.10
C PRO A 536 -5.01 -3.19 14.02
N SER A 537 -5.61 -2.89 15.16
CA SER A 537 -6.63 -1.83 15.30
C SER A 537 -6.16 -0.46 14.79
N LEU A 538 -4.84 -0.25 14.73
CA LEU A 538 -4.19 0.92 14.16
C LEU A 538 -4.53 1.21 12.70
N TYR A 539 -4.95 0.19 11.93
CA TYR A 539 -5.36 0.39 10.53
C TYR A 539 -6.67 1.17 10.37
N TYR A 540 -7.47 1.22 11.42
CA TYR A 540 -8.83 1.74 11.34
C TYR A 540 -9.03 3.03 12.11
N HIS A 541 -8.06 3.41 12.96
CA HIS A 541 -8.16 4.58 13.82
C HIS A 541 -6.98 5.52 13.56
N PRO A 542 -7.23 6.76 13.15
CA PRO A 542 -6.16 7.74 12.98
C PRO A 542 -5.58 8.11 14.35
N HIS A 543 -4.26 8.04 14.44
CA HIS A 543 -3.54 8.61 15.58
C HIS A 543 -3.07 10.02 15.24
N ARG A 544 -3.16 10.91 16.21
CA ARG A 544 -2.74 12.31 16.12
C ARG A 544 -1.92 12.68 17.35
N LEU A 545 -1.10 13.70 17.25
CA LEU A 545 -0.44 14.25 18.44
C LEU A 545 -1.49 14.90 19.35
N GLY A 546 -1.35 14.71 20.66
CA GLY A 546 -2.20 15.37 21.65
C GLY A 546 -1.96 16.88 21.68
N ASP A 547 -3.00 17.66 22.07
CA ASP A 547 -3.07 19.11 21.88
C ASP A 547 -1.81 19.85 22.35
N GLY A 548 -1.31 19.64 23.57
CA GLY A 548 -0.14 20.35 24.09
C GLY A 548 1.18 20.05 23.35
N ASN A 549 1.32 18.86 22.77
CA ASN A 549 2.49 18.50 21.96
C ASN A 549 2.32 18.92 20.51
N LYS A 550 1.08 18.91 20.01
CA LYS A 550 0.75 19.29 18.66
C LYS A 550 1.16 20.72 18.34
N GLU A 551 0.74 21.68 19.16
CA GLU A 551 1.07 23.10 18.98
C GLU A 551 2.58 23.31 18.99
N THR A 552 3.29 22.73 19.99
CA THR A 552 4.74 22.87 20.11
C THR A 552 5.47 22.31 18.89
N VAL A 553 5.08 21.10 18.43
CA VAL A 553 5.71 20.48 17.26
C VAL A 553 5.45 21.28 15.99
N LEU A 554 4.20 21.73 15.79
CA LEU A 554 3.85 22.51 14.61
C LEU A 554 4.54 23.87 14.57
N GLU A 555 4.70 24.52 15.71
CA GLU A 555 5.44 25.79 15.83
C GLU A 555 6.91 25.61 15.44
N LEU A 556 7.58 24.59 16.01
CA LEU A 556 8.97 24.29 15.72
C LEU A 556 9.18 23.86 14.27
N VAL A 557 8.28 23.03 13.74
CA VAL A 557 8.34 22.61 12.33
C VAL A 557 8.23 23.82 11.42
N ARG A 558 7.25 24.70 11.64
CA ARG A 558 7.07 25.94 10.84
C ARG A 558 8.26 26.89 10.91
N GLN A 559 8.97 26.92 12.03
CA GLN A 559 10.16 27.74 12.19
C GLN A 559 11.33 27.25 11.32
N PHE A 560 11.46 25.92 11.13
CA PHE A 560 12.63 25.32 10.49
C PHE A 560 12.36 24.68 9.14
N MET A 561 11.11 24.40 8.77
CA MET A 561 10.77 23.75 7.52
C MET A 561 11.17 24.58 6.29
N LYS A 562 11.32 23.90 5.15
CA LYS A 562 11.57 24.57 3.88
C LYS A 562 10.43 25.54 3.56
N PRO A 563 10.72 26.83 3.35
CA PRO A 563 9.70 27.78 2.93
C PRO A 563 9.25 27.46 1.49
N MET A 564 7.97 27.67 1.23
CA MET A 564 7.38 27.53 -0.10
C MET A 564 6.75 28.85 -0.51
N PRO A 565 6.74 29.19 -1.82
CA PRO A 565 6.08 30.40 -2.32
C PRO A 565 4.56 30.36 -2.15
N VAL A 566 4.00 29.15 -2.03
CA VAL A 566 2.61 28.88 -1.71
C VAL A 566 2.56 28.18 -0.37
N GLN A 567 1.70 28.65 0.54
CA GLN A 567 1.57 28.07 1.88
C GLN A 567 0.09 27.95 2.25
N VAL A 568 -0.30 26.78 2.73
CA VAL A 568 -1.61 26.57 3.33
C VAL A 568 -1.60 27.15 4.73
N ALA A 569 -2.35 28.21 4.95
CA ALA A 569 -2.46 28.87 6.24
C ALA A 569 -3.57 28.29 7.11
N TYR A 570 -4.65 27.79 6.47
CA TYR A 570 -5.78 27.17 7.13
C TYR A 570 -6.50 26.18 6.21
N SER A 571 -6.85 25.01 6.73
CA SER A 571 -7.53 23.95 5.96
C SER A 571 -8.21 22.92 6.87
N LYS A 572 -9.01 23.37 7.85
CA LYS A 572 -9.62 22.47 8.83
C LYS A 572 -10.43 21.35 8.17
N GLY A 573 -10.08 20.11 8.54
CA GLY A 573 -10.73 18.88 8.07
C GLY A 573 -10.24 18.39 6.70
N TYR A 574 -9.24 19.05 6.10
CA TYR A 574 -8.61 18.62 4.86
C TYR A 574 -7.15 18.20 5.09
N LEU A 575 -6.74 17.18 4.39
CA LEU A 575 -5.34 16.79 4.20
C LEU A 575 -4.80 17.54 3.00
N CYS A 576 -3.59 18.06 3.12
CA CYS A 576 -2.99 18.87 2.08
C CYS A 576 -1.67 18.28 1.60
N THR A 577 -1.47 18.27 0.29
CA THR A 577 -0.16 18.01 -0.33
C THR A 577 0.13 19.06 -1.39
N MET A 578 1.41 19.24 -1.67
CA MET A 578 1.89 20.11 -2.75
C MET A 578 2.74 19.31 -3.72
N ALA A 579 2.61 19.62 -4.99
CA ALA A 579 3.49 19.12 -6.04
C ALA A 579 4.03 20.30 -6.86
N GLU A 580 5.23 20.17 -7.38
CA GLU A 580 5.90 21.22 -8.13
C GLU A 580 6.59 20.64 -9.38
N ASP A 581 6.48 21.36 -10.48
CA ASP A 581 7.27 21.16 -11.67
C ASP A 581 7.75 22.50 -12.27
N ASN A 582 8.23 22.46 -13.49
CA ASN A 582 8.68 23.67 -14.18
C ASN A 582 7.52 24.60 -14.54
N ALA A 583 6.31 24.08 -14.73
CA ALA A 583 5.13 24.83 -15.15
C ALA A 583 4.38 25.48 -13.99
N GLY A 584 4.44 24.90 -12.79
CA GLY A 584 3.69 25.47 -11.67
C GLY A 584 3.78 24.70 -10.35
N ILE A 585 2.98 25.15 -9.42
CA ILE A 585 2.76 24.51 -8.11
C ILE A 585 1.31 24.12 -8.02
N THR A 586 1.06 22.87 -7.67
CA THR A 586 -0.26 22.32 -7.39
C THR A 586 -0.41 22.11 -5.90
N VAL A 587 -1.53 22.56 -5.32
CA VAL A 587 -1.91 22.29 -3.92
C VAL A 587 -3.20 21.50 -3.94
N GLN A 588 -3.18 20.31 -3.37
CA GLN A 588 -4.33 19.42 -3.32
C GLN A 588 -4.92 19.37 -1.92
N PHE A 589 -6.22 19.29 -1.84
CA PHE A 589 -7.01 19.19 -0.62
C PHE A 589 -7.94 17.98 -0.72
N LEU A 590 -7.86 17.10 0.25
CA LEU A 590 -8.75 15.94 0.36
C LEU A 590 -9.34 15.91 1.77
N ALA A 591 -10.65 15.76 1.89
CA ALA A 591 -11.28 15.62 3.20
C ALA A 591 -10.68 14.45 3.98
N ALA A 592 -10.39 14.68 5.26
CA ALA A 592 -9.71 13.72 6.11
C ALA A 592 -10.64 12.59 6.58
N ASP A 593 -11.86 12.93 6.95
CA ASP A 593 -12.84 12.03 7.53
C ASP A 593 -14.16 12.08 6.76
N TYR A 594 -14.86 10.94 6.77
CA TYR A 594 -16.09 10.76 6.00
C TYR A 594 -17.17 10.09 6.82
N ASP A 595 -18.41 10.52 6.61
CA ASP A 595 -19.57 9.69 6.85
C ASP A 595 -19.83 8.81 5.62
N VAL A 596 -20.07 7.56 5.85
CA VAL A 596 -20.24 6.57 4.79
C VAL A 596 -21.57 5.88 4.96
N ASP A 597 -22.33 5.81 3.88
CA ASP A 597 -23.55 5.00 3.84
C ASP A 597 -23.23 3.66 3.20
N ILE A 598 -23.77 2.62 3.79
CA ILE A 598 -23.56 1.23 3.41
C ILE A 598 -24.85 0.68 2.86
N ASN A 599 -24.78 0.01 1.72
CA ASN A 599 -25.94 -0.68 1.17
C ASN A 599 -26.29 -1.91 2.02
N HIS A 600 -27.16 -1.75 2.98
CA HIS A 600 -27.58 -2.81 3.89
C HIS A 600 -28.29 -3.98 3.20
N GLU A 601 -28.92 -3.79 2.06
CA GLU A 601 -29.49 -4.89 1.30
C GLU A 601 -28.42 -5.82 0.73
N LEU A 602 -27.35 -5.24 0.21
CA LEU A 602 -26.18 -5.99 -0.21
C LEU A 602 -25.50 -6.65 0.99
N ASP A 603 -25.43 -5.99 2.12
CA ASP A 603 -24.80 -6.51 3.33
C ASP A 603 -25.56 -7.73 3.89
N ALA A 604 -26.87 -7.67 3.96
CA ALA A 604 -27.72 -8.76 4.45
C ALA A 604 -27.57 -10.07 3.63
N MET A 605 -27.14 -9.97 2.37
CA MET A 605 -26.97 -11.11 1.46
C MET A 605 -25.53 -11.64 1.42
N ARG A 606 -24.63 -11.06 2.20
CA ARG A 606 -23.21 -11.43 2.23
C ARG A 606 -22.91 -12.60 3.12
N THR A 607 -21.92 -13.31 2.72
CA THR A 607 -21.18 -14.18 3.60
C THR A 607 -20.10 -13.40 4.32
N HIS A 608 -19.75 -13.88 5.49
CA HIS A 608 -18.83 -13.29 6.46
C HIS A 608 -17.45 -12.82 5.94
N ARG A 609 -17.12 -13.05 4.67
CA ARG A 609 -15.79 -12.84 4.12
C ARG A 609 -15.75 -12.10 2.80
N SER A 610 -16.88 -11.65 2.30
CA SER A 610 -16.86 -10.86 1.08
C SER A 610 -16.18 -9.52 1.36
N ARG A 611 -15.02 -9.31 0.79
CA ARG A 611 -14.26 -8.06 0.82
C ARG A 611 -14.81 -7.02 -0.14
N VAL A 612 -15.98 -7.26 -0.66
CA VAL A 612 -16.59 -6.39 -1.63
C VAL A 612 -17.08 -5.13 -0.92
N ASN A 613 -16.71 -4.03 -1.45
CA ASN A 613 -17.12 -2.73 -0.97
C ASN A 613 -18.61 -2.49 -1.13
N LEU A 614 -19.25 -2.12 -0.05
CA LEU A 614 -20.67 -1.83 -0.01
C LEU A 614 -20.97 -0.34 0.19
N LEU A 615 -19.96 0.49 0.15
CA LEU A 615 -20.17 1.92 0.29
C LEU A 615 -20.97 2.43 -0.89
N THR A 616 -22.10 3.02 -0.62
CA THR A 616 -22.97 3.65 -1.62
C THR A 616 -22.74 5.14 -1.70
N THR A 617 -22.45 5.79 -0.57
CA THR A 617 -22.12 7.21 -0.51
C THR A 617 -20.95 7.48 0.42
N ILE A 618 -20.19 8.53 0.12
CA ILE A 618 -19.05 9.00 0.91
C ILE A 618 -19.21 10.51 1.08
N THR A 619 -19.56 10.95 2.28
CA THR A 619 -19.80 12.37 2.57
C THR A 619 -18.70 12.89 3.49
N PRO A 620 -17.97 13.95 3.11
CA PRO A 620 -16.98 14.59 3.97
C PRO A 620 -17.60 15.12 5.25
N ILE A 621 -16.92 14.92 6.37
CA ILE A 621 -17.32 15.44 7.68
C ILE A 621 -16.16 16.20 8.36
N GLY A 622 -16.50 17.03 9.33
CA GLY A 622 -15.50 17.75 10.11
C GLY A 622 -14.81 18.90 9.38
N THR A 623 -15.19 19.18 8.14
CA THR A 623 -14.67 20.31 7.36
C THR A 623 -15.50 21.57 7.62
N ASP A 624 -14.87 22.74 7.65
CA ASP A 624 -15.56 24.03 7.64
C ASP A 624 -15.63 24.67 6.25
N ARG A 625 -15.18 23.95 5.23
CA ARG A 625 -15.17 24.34 3.82
C ARG A 625 -14.28 25.56 3.50
N LYS A 626 -13.60 26.10 4.49
CA LYS A 626 -12.72 27.27 4.31
C LYS A 626 -11.27 26.81 4.19
N VAL A 627 -10.60 27.34 3.18
CA VAL A 627 -9.17 27.18 2.95
C VAL A 627 -8.54 28.56 2.76
N ASP A 628 -7.49 28.85 3.52
CA ASP A 628 -6.69 30.06 3.34
C ASP A 628 -5.30 29.69 2.81
N ILE A 629 -4.92 30.28 1.69
CA ILE A 629 -3.61 30.07 1.05
C ILE A 629 -2.88 31.41 0.97
N LYS A 630 -1.64 31.44 1.44
CA LYS A 630 -0.71 32.56 1.22
C LYS A 630 0.04 32.33 -0.08
N ALA A 631 -0.14 33.24 -1.03
CA ALA A 631 0.53 33.21 -2.31
C ALA A 631 0.37 34.56 -3.02
N ASP A 632 1.40 35.02 -3.71
CA ASP A 632 1.36 36.24 -4.52
C ASP A 632 0.95 35.93 -5.97
N ALA A 633 1.23 34.72 -6.45
CA ALA A 633 0.95 34.28 -7.83
C ALA A 633 -0.55 34.12 -8.10
N PRO A 634 -0.99 34.28 -9.36
CA PRO A 634 -2.37 33.98 -9.76
C PRO A 634 -2.70 32.50 -9.51
N MET A 635 -3.97 32.24 -9.18
CA MET A 635 -4.45 30.91 -8.83
C MET A 635 -5.63 30.49 -9.69
N GLN A 636 -5.63 29.25 -10.10
CA GLN A 636 -6.78 28.53 -10.64
C GLN A 636 -7.23 27.48 -9.63
N ILE A 637 -8.55 27.24 -9.51
CA ILE A 637 -9.11 26.23 -8.62
C ILE A 637 -10.04 25.31 -9.38
N TYR A 638 -9.99 24.02 -9.04
CA TYR A 638 -10.83 22.97 -9.60
C TYR A 638 -11.45 22.14 -8.47
N THR A 639 -12.74 21.87 -8.62
CA THR A 639 -13.53 20.99 -7.76
C THR A 639 -14.22 19.94 -8.62
N PRO A 640 -13.47 18.96 -9.17
CA PRO A 640 -13.86 18.15 -10.34
C PRO A 640 -15.14 17.32 -10.16
N PHE A 641 -15.54 17.06 -8.92
CA PHE A 641 -16.70 16.19 -8.63
C PHE A 641 -17.88 16.95 -8.04
N ASN A 642 -17.84 18.27 -8.04
CA ASN A 642 -18.91 19.10 -7.53
C ASN A 642 -19.64 19.81 -8.67
N SER A 643 -20.96 19.96 -8.51
CA SER A 643 -21.80 20.66 -9.48
C SER A 643 -21.71 22.19 -9.39
N THR A 644 -21.12 22.70 -8.32
CA THR A 644 -20.94 24.13 -8.08
C THR A 644 -19.48 24.46 -7.89
N ASP A 645 -19.08 25.64 -8.33
CA ASP A 645 -17.71 26.13 -8.20
C ASP A 645 -17.39 26.61 -6.78
N ALA A 646 -16.11 26.59 -6.44
CA ALA A 646 -15.61 27.25 -5.24
C ALA A 646 -15.69 28.77 -5.36
N THR A 647 -15.95 29.46 -4.27
CA THR A 647 -15.87 30.92 -4.20
C THR A 647 -14.48 31.34 -3.74
N VAL A 648 -13.83 32.22 -4.50
CA VAL A 648 -12.48 32.71 -4.22
C VAL A 648 -12.50 34.19 -3.93
N THR A 649 -11.88 34.60 -2.82
CA THR A 649 -11.64 35.99 -2.46
C THR A 649 -10.13 36.20 -2.35
N LYS A 650 -9.56 37.10 -3.18
CA LYS A 650 -8.17 37.54 -3.05
C LYS A 650 -8.09 38.58 -1.92
N ASN A 651 -7.10 38.40 -1.05
CA ASN A 651 -6.79 39.31 0.05
C ASN A 651 -5.33 39.79 -0.04
N GLU A 652 -4.89 40.63 0.90
CA GLU A 652 -3.52 41.19 0.89
C GLU A 652 -2.39 40.14 0.95
N ASN A 653 -2.67 38.96 1.50
CA ASN A 653 -1.68 37.93 1.73
C ASN A 653 -1.90 36.64 0.89
N GLY A 654 -2.87 36.68 -0.05
CA GLY A 654 -3.19 35.49 -0.87
C GLY A 654 -4.67 35.31 -1.12
N TYR A 655 -5.21 34.12 -0.79
CA TYR A 655 -6.56 33.72 -1.16
C TYR A 655 -7.31 33.09 0.02
N THR A 656 -8.56 33.47 0.18
CA THR A 656 -9.56 32.76 0.97
C THR A 656 -10.52 32.05 0.01
N ILE A 657 -10.64 30.74 0.15
CA ILE A 657 -11.45 29.87 -0.69
C ILE A 657 -12.56 29.28 0.16
N THR A 658 -13.79 29.37 -0.33
CA THR A 658 -14.93 28.64 0.22
C THR A 658 -15.28 27.52 -0.74
N LEU A 659 -15.05 26.29 -0.33
CA LEU A 659 -15.31 25.09 -1.12
C LEU A 659 -16.82 24.80 -1.17
N PRO A 660 -17.29 24.12 -2.24
CA PRO A 660 -18.68 23.66 -2.34
C PRO A 660 -19.11 22.82 -1.15
N GLU A 661 -20.41 22.68 -0.97
CA GLU A 661 -20.95 21.74 0.00
C GLU A 661 -20.55 20.29 -0.40
N SER A 662 -20.22 19.49 0.60
CA SER A 662 -19.75 18.09 0.40
C SER A 662 -18.54 17.95 -0.52
N CYS A 663 -17.70 19.00 -0.65
CA CYS A 663 -16.49 18.92 -1.44
C CYS A 663 -15.49 17.94 -0.79
N SER A 664 -15.28 16.81 -1.44
CA SER A 664 -14.32 15.81 -0.98
C SER A 664 -12.89 16.10 -1.46
N TYR A 665 -12.75 16.70 -2.65
CA TYR A 665 -11.45 16.97 -3.27
C TYR A 665 -11.46 18.30 -4.02
N ALA A 666 -10.40 19.05 -3.82
CA ALA A 666 -10.14 20.29 -4.56
C ALA A 666 -8.65 20.40 -4.90
N VAL A 667 -8.34 21.09 -5.97
CA VAL A 667 -6.97 21.35 -6.39
C VAL A 667 -6.80 22.80 -6.84
N CYS A 668 -5.79 23.48 -6.28
CA CYS A 668 -5.37 24.82 -6.66
C CYS A 668 -4.08 24.72 -7.49
N TYR A 669 -4.04 25.42 -8.60
CA TYR A 669 -2.86 25.49 -9.47
C TYR A 669 -2.34 26.92 -9.54
N PHE A 670 -1.05 27.07 -9.35
CA PHE A 670 -0.31 28.33 -9.40
C PHE A 670 0.71 28.22 -10.54
N PRO A 671 0.36 28.73 -11.74
CA PRO A 671 1.30 28.70 -12.86
C PRO A 671 2.53 29.55 -12.54
N LYS A 672 3.71 29.08 -12.93
CA LYS A 672 4.91 29.89 -12.96
C LYS A 672 4.85 30.79 -14.20
N GLU A 673 5.23 32.04 -14.05
CA GLU A 673 5.38 32.92 -15.21
C GLU A 673 6.51 32.37 -16.09
N ASP A 674 6.30 32.35 -17.40
CA ASP A 674 7.34 32.00 -18.35
C ASP A 674 8.50 33.02 -18.19
N THR A 675 9.62 32.57 -17.58
CA THR A 675 10.84 33.35 -17.40
C THR A 675 11.69 33.36 -18.65
#